data_4dbb3cf6f7096be193cee23f382795c6
#
_entry.id   4dbb3cf6f7096be193cee23f382795c6
#
_cell.length_a   1.000
_cell.length_b   1.000
_cell.length_c   1.000
_cell.angle_alpha   90.00
_cell.angle_beta   90.00
_cell.angle_gamma   90.00
#
_symmetry.space_group_name_H-M   'P 1'
#
loop_
_entity.id
_entity.type
_entity.pdbx_description
1 polymer ?
#
loop_
_entity_poly.entity_id
_entity_poly.type
_entity_poly.pdbx_seq_one_letter_code
_entity_poly.pdbx_strand_id
1 'polypeptide(L)'
;MAAEEQKDVHDEGIAPEVPSDGEVFTEETPEKDVKSDIKQSDLNINQSTGHLTAELSEYDLFAGDEDFYELLAESSREKPAERSVDERQWLQGLDKFKYQRFSKLQIILAVSILAVVSMLLYVLFKSPSGSVAGSASIPTGQSVQSAQQAKDSEQTTQVQIHESEPMLLPTQPLSLQVARNYILQKEYDKAFATYEALRQALPAGEELLKDFFQLKMALCAKQVNDFEQAGPLLTMACQSRSPAVRIVANYHLCLLEIQRKRFLRARTRAYNTIALIKAVDFDDDWALSFECDCSFLVAECLTRHILLLSSTDTDLPVDLWGKPTTYSDPFGNLNEAELRQFLNSGSEHLGKGLLDPEIRKLDEQEGLPRWSVTSYGAPVEELLAKFATGADIDINWAIHETSGSNSAGGSVRQRPVSIYLPSATSQQIALTAAGCAGLLADMEGAPGRQKITIHDPAEYSSLKQHISFLGQQAVSLWQKFVLTFYSDQRLENAHFLMGLLHSQMDSPIEAIAEYKLVANRFSQKSLAPFALLLSSKLKASLRDYSGSREDLKQLIEQYPDVEIYGQAYLRLADATMEAGLNAEAANLFRRVYNFGLSAESKTASAIGAARCLYETKEYEKAAKWLTRYLDIVKDDKNINLYSAYFLLGQSNLALGKYREACDAIEYALREQSSREQYVEAVALLVKCHIEQENIVEALDTLESVRTVALSEEQSIKMLLLKSRIFRMLGLVDTAIVLLRDRAEYISDSQLEAKVLFELAECYIAQGNLESARNALTEILSIVEPGPLAQQIAMELADVCLKLERGEQTISVCLQLLESDVPEQKKQQILKMLAAAYNQQKNYDKATLALSGQWK
;
A
#
# COMPACT_ATOMS: atom_id res chain seq x y z
N MET A 1 19.45 29.48 50.41
CA MET A 1 20.76 29.34 50.99
C MET A 1 21.62 28.88 49.83
N ALA A 2 22.22 29.80 49.25
CA ALA A 2 23.58 30.33 49.25
C ALA A 2 24.42 29.48 48.31
N ALA A 3 24.80 29.96 47.22
CA ALA A 3 25.74 31.04 46.78
C ALA A 3 26.98 30.39 46.20
N GLU A 4 27.23 30.73 44.91
CA GLU A 4 28.44 31.42 44.44
C GLU A 4 29.73 30.60 44.47
N GLU A 5 30.45 30.50 43.41
CA GLU A 5 31.37 31.53 42.88
C GLU A 5 31.89 31.19 41.46
N GLN A 6 31.98 32.23 40.69
CA GLN A 6 32.72 32.44 39.45
C GLN A 6 34.21 32.24 39.61
N LYS A 7 34.91 31.92 38.51
CA LYS A 7 36.07 32.71 38.03
C LYS A 7 36.47 32.43 36.58
N ASP A 8 36.53 33.52 35.86
CA ASP A 8 37.18 33.77 34.58
C ASP A 8 38.70 33.45 34.60
N VAL A 9 39.27 33.23 33.41
CA VAL A 9 40.51 33.82 32.88
C VAL A 9 40.69 33.46 31.40
N HIS A 10 40.55 34.42 30.46
CA HIS A 10 41.48 34.89 29.39
C HIS A 10 42.54 33.89 28.85
N ASP A 11 42.96 33.85 27.59
CA ASP A 11 43.00 34.76 26.44
C ASP A 11 43.83 34.08 25.31
N GLU A 12 43.88 34.74 24.13
CA GLU A 12 44.81 34.57 22.99
C GLU A 12 44.60 33.31 22.11
N GLY A 13 44.12 33.32 20.84
CA GLY A 13 44.50 34.30 19.79
C GLY A 13 45.69 33.79 18.98
N ILE A 14 45.40 33.30 17.75
CA ILE A 14 46.27 33.38 16.56
C ILE A 14 45.52 32.79 15.36
N ALA A 15 45.21 33.64 14.40
CA ALA A 15 45.05 33.28 12.98
C ALA A 15 46.40 33.34 12.28
N PRO A 16 46.65 32.64 11.22
CA PRO A 16 47.17 33.29 10.03
C PRO A 16 46.47 32.83 8.73
N GLU A 17 45.98 33.81 7.97
CA GLU A 17 46.61 34.30 6.73
C GLU A 17 46.51 33.36 5.52
N VAL A 18 45.75 33.87 4.54
CA VAL A 18 45.69 33.49 3.13
C VAL A 18 46.94 33.94 2.38
N PRO A 19 47.40 33.25 1.36
CA PRO A 19 47.90 33.92 0.18
C PRO A 19 47.11 33.57 -1.08
N SER A 20 46.74 34.63 -1.78
CA SER A 20 46.37 34.74 -3.17
C SER A 20 47.55 34.43 -4.06
N ASP A 21 47.25 33.84 -5.23
CA ASP A 21 47.79 34.07 -6.59
C ASP A 21 47.30 32.88 -7.43
N GLY A 22 46.56 33.00 -8.44
CA GLY A 22 46.62 33.69 -9.67
C GLY A 22 47.45 32.94 -10.70
N GLU A 23 46.77 32.12 -11.53
CA GLU A 23 47.20 31.92 -12.93
C GLU A 23 46.05 31.36 -13.79
N VAL A 24 45.81 32.12 -14.85
CA VAL A 24 44.95 31.86 -16.01
C VAL A 24 45.68 30.96 -16.99
N PHE A 25 45.06 29.85 -17.40
CA PHE A 25 45.37 29.23 -18.72
C PHE A 25 44.11 28.85 -19.48
N THR A 26 43.96 29.47 -20.61
CA THR A 26 43.10 29.17 -21.75
C THR A 26 43.73 28.11 -22.64
N GLU A 27 42.87 27.50 -23.47
CA GLU A 27 43.13 26.67 -24.66
C GLU A 27 42.80 25.19 -24.46
N GLU A 28 42.12 24.47 -25.30
CA GLU A 28 41.55 24.54 -26.63
C GLU A 28 40.88 23.19 -26.85
N THR A 29 39.77 23.15 -27.61
CA THR A 29 39.15 21.95 -28.12
C THR A 29 40.03 21.26 -29.16
N PRO A 30 39.89 19.93 -29.41
CA PRO A 30 39.32 19.54 -30.67
C PRO A 30 38.28 18.43 -30.65
N GLU A 31 37.24 18.63 -31.41
CA GLU A 31 36.35 17.62 -32.00
C GLU A 31 37.13 16.48 -32.64
N LYS A 32 36.67 15.26 -32.35
CA LYS A 32 36.79 14.17 -33.34
C LYS A 32 35.61 13.21 -33.25
N ASP A 33 34.88 13.15 -34.35
CA ASP A 33 33.94 12.15 -34.77
C ASP A 33 34.43 10.71 -34.48
N VAL A 34 33.57 9.91 -33.84
CA VAL A 34 33.52 8.46 -34.10
C VAL A 34 32.06 8.04 -34.16
N LYS A 35 31.55 7.93 -35.39
CA LYS A 35 30.40 7.09 -35.71
C LYS A 35 30.89 5.64 -35.78
N SER A 36 30.30 4.74 -35.03
CA SER A 36 30.08 3.35 -35.49
C SER A 36 29.12 2.59 -34.60
N ASP A 37 28.02 2.16 -35.16
CA ASP A 37 27.32 0.91 -35.04
C ASP A 37 27.05 0.32 -33.65
N ILE A 38 25.83 0.56 -33.15
CA ILE A 38 25.16 -0.39 -32.25
C ILE A 38 23.86 -0.85 -32.91
N LYS A 39 23.88 -2.13 -33.26
CA LYS A 39 22.75 -2.89 -33.77
C LYS A 39 21.62 -2.89 -32.77
N GLN A 40 20.43 -2.59 -33.24
CA GLN A 40 19.14 -2.92 -32.64
C GLN A 40 19.09 -4.41 -32.33
N SER A 41 18.89 -4.75 -31.09
CA SER A 41 18.29 -6.00 -30.68
C SER A 41 17.00 -5.64 -29.90
N ASP A 42 15.88 -5.78 -30.62
CA ASP A 42 14.54 -5.77 -30.06
C ASP A 42 14.42 -6.83 -28.96
N LEU A 43 14.15 -6.40 -27.75
CA LEU A 43 13.67 -7.28 -26.69
C LEU A 43 12.28 -6.79 -26.27
N ASN A 44 11.28 -7.49 -26.77
CA ASN A 44 9.91 -7.52 -26.30
C ASN A 44 9.86 -7.71 -24.78
N ILE A 45 9.57 -6.67 -24.05
CA ILE A 45 9.14 -6.74 -22.66
C ILE A 45 7.74 -6.10 -22.58
N ASN A 46 6.75 -6.80 -23.07
CA ASN A 46 5.34 -6.45 -22.86
C ASN A 46 4.45 -7.69 -23.03
N GLN A 47 4.65 -8.71 -22.19
CA GLN A 47 3.71 -9.85 -22.07
C GLN A 47 3.80 -10.56 -20.71
N SER A 48 3.94 -9.88 -19.58
CA SER A 48 3.90 -10.57 -18.28
C SER A 48 2.89 -10.03 -17.24
N THR A 49 2.15 -8.98 -17.55
CA THR A 49 1.13 -8.46 -16.61
C THR A 49 -0.30 -8.89 -16.92
N GLY A 50 -0.54 -9.54 -18.08
CA GLY A 50 -1.89 -9.99 -18.48
C GLY A 50 -2.26 -11.41 -18.04
N HIS A 51 -1.30 -12.24 -17.59
CA HIS A 51 -1.55 -13.64 -17.25
C HIS A 51 -1.79 -13.95 -15.77
N LEU A 52 -1.58 -12.99 -14.86
CA LEU A 52 -1.75 -13.22 -13.41
C LEU A 52 -3.19 -13.14 -12.90
N THR A 53 -4.11 -12.61 -13.71
CA THR A 53 -5.55 -12.55 -13.34
C THR A 53 -6.40 -13.66 -13.94
N ALA A 54 -5.90 -14.39 -14.93
CA ALA A 54 -6.63 -15.50 -15.58
C ALA A 54 -6.35 -16.88 -14.96
N GLU A 55 -5.22 -17.04 -14.26
CA GLU A 55 -4.85 -18.35 -13.67
C GLU A 55 -5.45 -18.61 -12.27
N LEU A 56 -6.22 -17.68 -11.71
CA LEU A 56 -6.90 -17.89 -10.41
C LEU A 56 -8.22 -18.65 -10.51
N SER A 57 -8.70 -18.98 -11.72
CA SER A 57 -9.99 -19.66 -11.92
C SER A 57 -9.90 -21.16 -12.24
N GLU A 58 -8.71 -21.76 -12.38
CA GLU A 58 -8.58 -23.16 -12.80
C GLU A 58 -7.95 -24.13 -11.78
N TYR A 59 -7.65 -23.70 -10.54
CA TYR A 59 -7.08 -24.57 -9.51
C TYR A 59 -8.00 -24.84 -8.32
N ASP A 60 -9.27 -25.11 -8.60
CA ASP A 60 -10.24 -25.61 -7.61
C ASP A 60 -10.27 -27.13 -7.61
N LEU A 61 -9.32 -27.76 -6.93
CA LEU A 61 -9.48 -29.19 -6.58
C LEU A 61 -8.48 -29.63 -5.50
N PHE A 62 -8.69 -29.17 -4.23
CA PHE A 62 -8.33 -29.95 -3.04
C PHE A 62 -9.03 -29.40 -1.80
N ALA A 63 -10.14 -30.07 -1.45
CA ALA A 63 -10.96 -29.80 -0.28
C ALA A 63 -10.14 -29.94 1.01
N GLY A 64 -10.06 -28.87 1.79
CA GLY A 64 -9.44 -28.83 3.12
C GLY A 64 -8.93 -27.46 3.57
N ASP A 65 -8.62 -26.56 2.66
CA ASP A 65 -8.20 -25.19 2.96
C ASP A 65 -9.14 -24.12 2.39
N GLU A 66 -10.16 -24.51 1.64
CA GLU A 66 -11.15 -23.63 1.04
C GLU A 66 -11.94 -22.85 2.10
N ASP A 67 -12.27 -23.48 3.21
CA ASP A 67 -13.01 -22.84 4.31
C ASP A 67 -12.28 -21.63 4.93
N PHE A 68 -10.95 -21.63 4.92
CA PHE A 68 -10.17 -20.52 5.49
C PHE A 68 -10.08 -19.32 4.54
N TYR A 69 -9.95 -19.57 3.23
CA TYR A 69 -9.90 -18.49 2.23
C TYR A 69 -11.30 -17.95 1.88
N GLU A 70 -12.32 -18.78 1.95
CA GLU A 70 -13.71 -18.35 1.83
C GLU A 70 -14.15 -17.52 3.05
N LEU A 71 -13.74 -17.90 4.26
CA LEU A 71 -13.93 -17.12 5.49
C LEU A 71 -13.15 -15.79 5.48
N LEU A 72 -11.95 -15.73 4.89
CA LEU A 72 -11.22 -14.48 4.69
C LEU A 72 -11.85 -13.59 3.60
N ALA A 73 -12.39 -14.19 2.54
CA ALA A 73 -13.13 -13.47 1.52
C ALA A 73 -14.50 -13.00 2.03
N GLU A 74 -15.14 -13.74 2.95
CA GLU A 74 -16.36 -13.31 3.63
C GLU A 74 -16.10 -12.29 4.73
N SER A 75 -14.95 -12.34 5.43
CA SER A 75 -14.57 -11.33 6.43
C SER A 75 -14.15 -10.00 5.80
N SER A 76 -13.68 -10.00 4.55
CA SER A 76 -13.44 -8.78 3.76
C SER A 76 -14.73 -8.18 3.17
N ARG A 77 -15.85 -8.92 3.17
CA ARG A 77 -17.17 -8.32 3.07
C ARG A 77 -17.51 -7.79 4.46
N GLU A 78 -17.36 -6.49 4.66
CA GLU A 78 -17.72 -5.76 5.87
C GLU A 78 -18.97 -6.37 6.54
N LYS A 79 -18.76 -7.15 7.60
CA LYS A 79 -19.84 -7.35 8.58
C LYS A 79 -20.09 -5.98 9.19
N PRO A 80 -21.31 -5.43 9.11
CA PRO A 80 -21.57 -4.11 9.67
C PRO A 80 -21.16 -4.14 11.16
N ALA A 81 -20.24 -3.23 11.53
CA ALA A 81 -19.88 -2.98 12.91
C ALA A 81 -21.15 -2.96 13.77
N GLU A 82 -21.11 -3.48 14.98
CA GLU A 82 -22.23 -3.40 15.91
C GLU A 82 -22.61 -1.93 16.09
N ARG A 83 -23.68 -1.54 15.40
CA ARG A 83 -24.20 -0.17 15.44
C ARG A 83 -24.82 0.10 16.80
N SER A 84 -24.69 1.34 17.28
CA SER A 84 -25.29 1.75 18.54
C SER A 84 -26.81 1.45 18.58
N VAL A 85 -27.39 1.35 19.75
CA VAL A 85 -28.83 1.07 19.92
C VAL A 85 -29.69 2.10 19.19
N ASP A 86 -29.23 3.35 19.12
CA ASP A 86 -29.94 4.45 18.46
C ASP A 86 -29.91 4.29 16.92
N GLU A 87 -28.79 3.86 16.33
CA GLU A 87 -28.72 3.54 14.89
C GLU A 87 -29.59 2.36 14.49
N ARG A 88 -29.71 1.33 15.34
CA ARG A 88 -30.62 0.20 15.11
C ARG A 88 -32.08 0.63 15.12
N GLN A 89 -32.47 1.54 16.02
CA GLN A 89 -33.85 2.08 16.07
C GLN A 89 -34.14 2.94 14.83
N TRP A 90 -33.19 3.76 14.39
CA TRP A 90 -33.31 4.60 13.21
C TRP A 90 -33.44 3.78 11.92
N LEU A 91 -32.64 2.72 11.78
CA LEU A 91 -32.71 1.80 10.63
C LEU A 91 -33.99 0.98 10.62
N GLN A 92 -34.51 0.52 11.76
CA GLN A 92 -35.82 -0.13 11.83
C GLN A 92 -36.97 0.80 11.43
N GLY A 93 -36.80 2.10 11.67
CA GLY A 93 -37.70 3.15 11.20
C GLY A 93 -37.67 3.28 9.68
N LEU A 94 -36.48 3.24 9.07
CA LEU A 94 -36.29 3.31 7.61
C LEU A 94 -36.81 2.07 6.86
N ASP A 95 -36.66 0.89 7.45
CA ASP A 95 -37.21 -0.36 6.86
C ASP A 95 -38.75 -0.37 6.86
N LYS A 96 -39.39 0.19 7.87
CA LYS A 96 -40.83 0.39 7.86
C LYS A 96 -41.27 1.36 6.76
N PHE A 97 -40.49 2.39 6.44
CA PHE A 97 -40.78 3.32 5.34
C PHE A 97 -40.56 2.72 3.95
N LYS A 98 -39.59 1.81 3.79
CA LYS A 98 -39.30 1.15 2.50
C LYS A 98 -40.43 0.16 2.08
N TYR A 99 -41.04 -0.54 3.01
CA TYR A 99 -42.06 -1.55 2.68
C TYR A 99 -43.46 -0.99 2.34
N GLN A 100 -43.77 0.25 2.67
CA GLN A 100 -45.11 0.82 2.41
C GLN A 100 -45.25 1.56 1.08
N ARG A 101 -44.24 1.72 0.24
CA ARG A 101 -44.28 2.56 -0.96
C ARG A 101 -44.14 1.85 -2.32
N PHE A 102 -43.93 0.57 -2.37
CA PHE A 102 -44.05 -0.13 -3.65
C PHE A 102 -45.50 -0.54 -3.89
N SER A 103 -46.20 0.24 -4.71
CA SER A 103 -47.51 -0.16 -5.16
C SER A 103 -47.38 -1.46 -5.95
N LYS A 104 -48.43 -2.32 -5.89
CA LYS A 104 -48.49 -3.57 -6.69
C LYS A 104 -48.12 -3.33 -8.16
N LEU A 105 -48.42 -2.14 -8.67
CA LEU A 105 -48.08 -1.71 -10.04
C LEU A 105 -46.58 -1.59 -10.30
N GLN A 106 -45.78 -1.10 -9.32
CA GLN A 106 -44.32 -0.98 -9.46
C GLN A 106 -43.62 -2.34 -9.41
N ILE A 107 -44.13 -3.28 -8.64
CA ILE A 107 -43.64 -4.67 -8.61
C ILE A 107 -43.93 -5.35 -9.93
N ILE A 108 -45.12 -5.18 -10.47
CA ILE A 108 -45.50 -5.72 -11.77
C ILE A 108 -44.65 -5.13 -12.88
N LEU A 109 -44.34 -3.81 -12.83
CA LEU A 109 -43.48 -3.15 -13.80
C LEU A 109 -42.03 -3.68 -13.74
N ALA A 110 -41.50 -3.87 -12.54
CA ALA A 110 -40.14 -4.39 -12.34
C ALA A 110 -40.00 -5.84 -12.85
N VAL A 111 -41.02 -6.69 -12.59
CA VAL A 111 -41.05 -8.07 -13.08
C VAL A 111 -41.22 -8.11 -14.61
N SER A 112 -42.02 -7.21 -15.17
CA SER A 112 -42.16 -7.09 -16.63
C SER A 112 -40.89 -6.65 -17.33
N ILE A 113 -40.11 -5.70 -16.74
CA ILE A 113 -38.81 -5.27 -17.28
C ILE A 113 -37.82 -6.42 -17.21
N LEU A 114 -37.80 -7.18 -16.13
CA LEU A 114 -36.91 -8.34 -15.96
C LEU A 114 -37.20 -9.43 -17.00
N ALA A 115 -38.49 -9.67 -17.27
CA ALA A 115 -38.92 -10.62 -18.27
C ALA A 115 -38.56 -10.19 -19.72
N VAL A 116 -38.68 -8.90 -20.04
CA VAL A 116 -38.27 -8.35 -21.33
C VAL A 116 -36.75 -8.42 -21.53
N VAL A 117 -35.94 -8.10 -20.50
CA VAL A 117 -34.48 -8.22 -20.54
C VAL A 117 -34.06 -9.69 -20.70
N SER A 118 -34.69 -10.62 -20.00
CA SER A 118 -34.43 -12.05 -20.15
C SER A 118 -34.77 -12.56 -21.55
N MET A 119 -35.87 -12.07 -22.13
CA MET A 119 -36.27 -12.42 -23.49
C MET A 119 -35.32 -11.84 -24.55
N LEU A 120 -34.85 -10.63 -24.35
CA LEU A 120 -33.84 -9.99 -25.19
C LEU A 120 -32.51 -10.73 -25.16
N LEU A 121 -32.04 -11.13 -23.97
CA LEU A 121 -30.85 -11.96 -23.79
C LEU A 121 -31.02 -13.33 -24.45
N TYR A 122 -32.22 -13.98 -24.30
CA TYR A 122 -32.49 -15.24 -24.96
C TYR A 122 -32.46 -15.13 -26.50
N VAL A 123 -32.96 -14.02 -27.08
CA VAL A 123 -32.92 -13.76 -28.53
C VAL A 123 -31.50 -13.48 -29.01
N LEU A 124 -30.70 -12.79 -28.22
CA LEU A 124 -29.28 -12.47 -28.54
C LEU A 124 -28.39 -13.72 -28.51
N PHE A 125 -28.67 -14.69 -27.63
CA PHE A 125 -27.88 -15.92 -27.50
C PHE A 125 -28.42 -17.12 -28.29
N LYS A 126 -29.57 -17.00 -28.99
CA LYS A 126 -30.08 -18.05 -29.83
C LYS A 126 -29.59 -17.87 -31.26
N SER A 127 -28.51 -18.53 -31.63
CA SER A 127 -28.06 -18.66 -33.00
C SER A 127 -29.13 -19.32 -33.87
N PRO A 128 -29.55 -18.76 -35.01
CA PRO A 128 -30.45 -19.47 -35.93
C PRO A 128 -29.63 -20.38 -36.85
N SER A 129 -29.75 -21.68 -36.64
CA SER A 129 -29.48 -22.65 -37.69
C SER A 129 -30.77 -22.76 -38.57
N GLY A 130 -30.66 -22.39 -39.83
CA GLY A 130 -31.77 -22.63 -40.75
C GLY A 130 -31.72 -21.81 -42.03
N SER A 131 -31.36 -22.49 -43.08
CA SER A 131 -31.36 -22.13 -44.51
C SER A 131 -32.69 -21.54 -45.02
N VAL A 132 -32.64 -20.52 -45.88
CA VAL A 132 -33.49 -20.47 -47.10
C VAL A 132 -32.80 -19.65 -48.19
N ALA A 133 -32.82 -20.21 -49.39
CA ALA A 133 -32.27 -19.73 -50.64
C ALA A 133 -33.04 -18.54 -51.20
N GLY A 134 -32.31 -17.71 -51.99
CA GLY A 134 -32.94 -16.68 -52.81
C GLY A 134 -31.91 -15.92 -53.68
N SER A 135 -31.87 -16.29 -54.91
CA SER A 135 -31.02 -15.82 -56.04
C SER A 135 -30.94 -14.31 -56.27
N ALA A 136 -29.80 -13.80 -56.66
CA ALA A 136 -29.57 -12.91 -57.79
C ALA A 136 -28.08 -12.55 -58.07
N SER A 137 -27.56 -13.09 -59.18
CA SER A 137 -26.64 -12.53 -60.19
C SER A 137 -25.45 -11.64 -59.86
N ILE A 138 -24.23 -12.24 -59.96
CA ILE A 138 -23.01 -12.03 -60.78
C ILE A 138 -22.67 -10.58 -61.20
N PRO A 139 -21.36 -10.07 -61.10
CA PRO A 139 -20.27 -10.65 -61.84
C PRO A 139 -18.84 -10.70 -61.20
N THR A 140 -18.18 -11.79 -61.50
CA THR A 140 -16.79 -12.04 -61.93
C THR A 140 -15.64 -11.21 -61.40
N GLY A 141 -14.70 -11.91 -60.86
CA GLY A 141 -13.30 -11.65 -61.06
C GLY A 141 -12.31 -11.97 -59.95
N GLN A 142 -11.55 -13.07 -60.07
CA GLN A 142 -10.26 -13.34 -59.44
C GLN A 142 -10.18 -13.37 -57.92
N SER A 143 -9.94 -14.48 -57.30
CA SER A 143 -8.79 -15.35 -57.30
C SER A 143 -9.07 -16.62 -56.45
N VAL A 144 -9.09 -17.75 -57.14
CA VAL A 144 -9.13 -19.09 -56.55
C VAL A 144 -7.69 -19.46 -56.18
N GLN A 145 -7.26 -19.20 -54.96
CA GLN A 145 -6.04 -19.83 -54.40
C GLN A 145 -5.94 -19.74 -52.85
N SER A 146 -6.92 -19.24 -52.14
CA SER A 146 -6.88 -19.22 -50.67
C SER A 146 -7.97 -20.03 -49.96
N ALA A 147 -8.72 -20.84 -50.71
CA ALA A 147 -9.81 -21.66 -50.17
C ALA A 147 -9.45 -23.14 -49.94
N GLN A 148 -8.21 -23.53 -50.16
CA GLN A 148 -7.75 -24.95 -49.98
C GLN A 148 -6.90 -25.14 -48.70
N GLN A 149 -6.55 -24.10 -47.98
CA GLN A 149 -5.82 -24.21 -46.69
C GLN A 149 -6.71 -24.10 -45.44
N ALA A 150 -8.01 -23.95 -45.60
CA ALA A 150 -8.96 -23.83 -44.48
C ALA A 150 -9.81 -25.11 -44.27
N LYS A 151 -9.53 -26.20 -44.94
CA LYS A 151 -10.28 -27.46 -44.79
C LYS A 151 -9.53 -28.60 -44.10
N ASP A 152 -8.26 -28.41 -43.72
CA ASP A 152 -7.45 -29.42 -43.01
C ASP A 152 -7.21 -29.15 -41.52
N SER A 153 -8.01 -28.28 -40.89
CA SER A 153 -7.87 -28.01 -39.43
C SER A 153 -9.10 -28.46 -38.61
N GLU A 154 -9.96 -29.32 -39.13
CA GLU A 154 -10.89 -30.10 -38.32
C GLU A 154 -10.36 -31.53 -38.12
N GLN A 155 -9.21 -31.62 -37.42
CA GLN A 155 -8.80 -32.87 -36.77
C GLN A 155 -9.18 -32.80 -35.30
N THR A 156 -10.25 -33.49 -34.98
CA THR A 156 -10.53 -34.22 -33.75
C THR A 156 -9.40 -34.14 -32.73
N THR A 157 -9.62 -33.37 -31.64
CA THR A 157 -8.84 -33.48 -30.41
C THR A 157 -9.15 -34.85 -29.79
N GLN A 158 -8.52 -35.91 -30.31
CA GLN A 158 -8.32 -37.10 -29.51
C GLN A 158 -7.33 -36.72 -28.42
N VAL A 159 -7.79 -36.78 -27.19
CA VAL A 159 -6.95 -36.85 -26.01
C VAL A 159 -6.00 -38.03 -26.26
N GLN A 160 -4.81 -37.74 -26.74
CA GLN A 160 -3.68 -38.68 -26.65
C GLN A 160 -3.39 -38.82 -25.17
N ILE A 161 -3.86 -39.92 -24.61
CA ILE A 161 -3.20 -40.50 -23.45
C ILE A 161 -1.75 -40.65 -23.88
N HIS A 162 -0.89 -39.78 -23.36
CA HIS A 162 0.56 -40.02 -23.42
C HIS A 162 0.78 -41.34 -22.71
N GLU A 163 0.84 -42.44 -23.48
CA GLU A 163 1.62 -43.60 -23.07
C GLU A 163 3.02 -43.04 -22.85
N SER A 164 3.42 -42.99 -21.56
CA SER A 164 4.77 -42.66 -21.16
C SER A 164 5.69 -43.52 -22.02
N GLU A 165 6.52 -42.90 -22.88
CA GLU A 165 7.61 -43.58 -23.56
C GLU A 165 8.33 -44.44 -22.51
N PRO A 166 8.63 -45.70 -22.79
CA PRO A 166 9.32 -46.55 -21.84
C PRO A 166 10.63 -45.85 -21.48
N MET A 167 10.77 -45.46 -20.21
CA MET A 167 11.93 -44.77 -19.68
C MET A 167 13.16 -45.62 -20.04
N LEU A 168 14.02 -45.08 -20.93
CA LEU A 168 15.23 -45.73 -21.38
C LEU A 168 16.08 -46.04 -20.14
N LEU A 169 16.17 -47.30 -19.75
CA LEU A 169 17.06 -47.78 -18.71
C LEU A 169 18.48 -47.27 -19.02
N PRO A 170 19.20 -46.73 -18.06
CA PRO A 170 20.54 -46.23 -18.25
C PRO A 170 21.44 -47.31 -18.83
N THR A 171 22.14 -46.99 -19.91
CA THR A 171 23.08 -47.91 -20.61
C THR A 171 24.33 -48.24 -19.80
N GLN A 172 24.48 -47.63 -18.62
CA GLN A 172 25.58 -47.86 -17.69
C GLN A 172 25.11 -48.76 -16.49
N PRO A 173 26.04 -49.47 -15.85
CA PRO A 173 25.69 -50.30 -14.70
C PRO A 173 25.09 -49.44 -13.58
N LEU A 174 23.96 -49.88 -13.03
CA LEU A 174 23.26 -49.21 -11.92
C LEU A 174 24.19 -49.01 -10.73
N SER A 175 24.55 -47.77 -10.44
CA SER A 175 25.35 -47.41 -9.27
C SER A 175 25.03 -46.02 -8.79
N LEU A 176 25.25 -45.76 -7.49
CA LEU A 176 25.08 -44.44 -6.87
C LEU A 176 25.92 -43.36 -7.59
N GLN A 177 27.14 -43.73 -8.06
CA GLN A 177 28.03 -42.82 -8.75
C GLN A 177 27.48 -42.39 -10.13
N VAL A 178 26.82 -43.28 -10.85
CA VAL A 178 26.19 -42.99 -12.13
C VAL A 178 25.03 -41.99 -11.94
N ALA A 179 24.20 -42.21 -10.93
CA ALA A 179 23.11 -41.25 -10.56
C ALA A 179 23.66 -39.86 -10.23
N ARG A 180 24.74 -39.76 -9.44
CA ARG A 180 25.42 -38.48 -9.11
C ARG A 180 26.02 -37.83 -10.36
N ASN A 181 26.62 -38.58 -11.27
CA ASN A 181 27.14 -38.03 -12.53
C ASN A 181 26.05 -37.40 -13.38
N TYR A 182 24.84 -37.97 -13.44
CA TYR A 182 23.71 -37.39 -14.15
C TYR A 182 23.25 -36.07 -13.47
N ILE A 183 23.28 -35.98 -12.14
CA ILE A 183 22.99 -34.70 -11.43
C ILE A 183 24.01 -33.62 -11.82
N LEU A 184 25.33 -33.97 -11.83
CA LEU A 184 26.39 -33.03 -12.21
C LEU A 184 26.25 -32.55 -13.66
N GLN A 185 25.74 -33.43 -14.55
CA GLN A 185 25.45 -33.12 -15.96
C GLN A 185 24.11 -32.40 -16.14
N LYS A 186 23.35 -32.14 -15.06
CA LYS A 186 22.00 -31.57 -15.07
C LYS A 186 20.96 -32.43 -15.83
N GLU A 187 21.23 -33.73 -15.99
CA GLU A 187 20.32 -34.71 -16.62
C GLU A 187 19.41 -35.32 -15.52
N TYR A 188 18.52 -34.50 -14.97
CA TYR A 188 17.75 -34.87 -13.79
C TYR A 188 16.77 -36.02 -14.05
N ASP A 189 16.21 -36.15 -15.26
CA ASP A 189 15.29 -37.25 -15.59
C ASP A 189 16.03 -38.61 -15.57
N LYS A 190 17.27 -38.67 -16.10
CA LYS A 190 18.09 -39.86 -16.05
C LYS A 190 18.54 -40.17 -14.62
N ALA A 191 18.85 -39.12 -13.83
CA ALA A 191 19.17 -39.29 -12.40
C ALA A 191 17.97 -39.85 -11.65
N PHE A 192 16.77 -39.35 -11.88
CA PHE A 192 15.52 -39.81 -11.28
C PHE A 192 15.30 -41.30 -11.59
N ALA A 193 15.34 -41.69 -12.88
CA ALA A 193 15.16 -43.09 -13.31
C ALA A 193 16.21 -44.01 -12.70
N THR A 194 17.49 -43.55 -12.58
CA THR A 194 18.56 -44.32 -11.96
C THR A 194 18.31 -44.51 -10.46
N TYR A 195 17.90 -43.48 -9.73
CA TYR A 195 17.55 -43.63 -8.30
C TYR A 195 16.32 -44.51 -8.11
N GLU A 196 15.33 -44.44 -8.96
CA GLU A 196 14.17 -45.32 -8.93
C GLU A 196 14.56 -46.79 -9.13
N ALA A 197 15.38 -47.09 -10.13
CA ALA A 197 15.88 -48.42 -10.38
C ALA A 197 16.74 -48.94 -9.21
N LEU A 198 17.62 -48.11 -8.64
CA LEU A 198 18.37 -48.43 -7.43
C LEU A 198 17.46 -48.76 -6.25
N ARG A 199 16.40 -47.95 -6.02
CA ARG A 199 15.42 -48.16 -4.96
C ARG A 199 14.67 -49.48 -5.13
N GLN A 200 14.29 -49.83 -6.36
CA GLN A 200 13.60 -51.08 -6.68
C GLN A 200 14.50 -52.32 -6.52
N ALA A 201 15.79 -52.16 -6.76
CA ALA A 201 16.78 -53.27 -6.64
C ALA A 201 17.20 -53.56 -5.20
N LEU A 202 16.84 -52.71 -4.22
CA LEU A 202 17.23 -52.94 -2.82
C LEU A 202 16.43 -54.06 -2.16
N PRO A 203 17.12 -54.93 -1.35
CA PRO A 203 16.48 -55.99 -0.60
C PRO A 203 15.52 -55.45 0.47
N ALA A 204 14.62 -56.31 0.94
CA ALA A 204 13.79 -56.01 2.10
C ALA A 204 14.68 -55.82 3.34
N GLY A 205 14.50 -54.72 4.07
CA GLY A 205 15.31 -54.34 5.22
C GLY A 205 16.22 -53.15 5.08
N GLU A 206 16.50 -52.72 3.85
CA GLU A 206 17.30 -51.49 3.57
C GLU A 206 16.44 -50.22 3.44
N GLU A 207 15.57 -50.02 4.44
CA GLU A 207 14.58 -48.95 4.40
C GLU A 207 15.21 -47.53 4.40
N LEU A 208 16.33 -47.35 5.12
CA LEU A 208 17.02 -46.04 5.15
C LEU A 208 17.59 -45.62 3.79
N LEU A 209 18.14 -46.61 2.99
CA LEU A 209 18.57 -46.33 1.64
C LEU A 209 17.40 -46.11 0.68
N LYS A 210 16.27 -46.81 0.89
CA LYS A 210 15.07 -46.56 0.09
C LYS A 210 14.55 -45.11 0.30
N ASP A 211 14.53 -44.66 1.55
CA ASP A 211 14.14 -43.31 1.92
C ASP A 211 15.08 -42.24 1.33
N PHE A 212 16.40 -42.53 1.35
CA PHE A 212 17.41 -41.66 0.73
C PHE A 212 17.23 -41.59 -0.80
N PHE A 213 17.03 -42.70 -1.49
CA PHE A 213 16.80 -42.68 -2.94
C PHE A 213 15.50 -41.95 -3.27
N GLN A 214 14.46 -42.11 -2.46
CA GLN A 214 13.21 -41.36 -2.60
C GLN A 214 13.42 -39.85 -2.44
N LEU A 215 14.21 -39.42 -1.45
CA LEU A 215 14.60 -38.02 -1.30
C LEU A 215 15.33 -37.53 -2.57
N LYS A 216 16.30 -38.28 -3.08
CA LYS A 216 17.05 -37.89 -4.32
C LYS A 216 16.15 -37.81 -5.55
N MET A 217 15.19 -38.73 -5.70
CA MET A 217 14.15 -38.67 -6.74
C MET A 217 13.32 -37.38 -6.60
N ALA A 218 12.88 -37.07 -5.41
CA ALA A 218 12.13 -35.85 -5.16
C ALA A 218 12.90 -34.56 -5.49
N LEU A 219 14.21 -34.53 -5.19
CA LEU A 219 15.10 -33.43 -5.55
C LEU A 219 15.30 -33.30 -7.06
N CYS A 220 15.40 -34.41 -7.77
CA CYS A 220 15.47 -34.42 -9.24
C CYS A 220 14.18 -33.88 -9.86
N ALA A 221 13.01 -34.35 -9.42
CA ALA A 221 11.71 -33.85 -9.88
C ALA A 221 11.54 -32.35 -9.62
N LYS A 222 11.98 -31.86 -8.45
CA LYS A 222 11.97 -30.41 -8.13
C LYS A 222 12.83 -29.60 -9.10
N GLN A 223 13.98 -30.11 -9.55
CA GLN A 223 14.88 -29.39 -10.47
C GLN A 223 14.31 -29.25 -11.90
N VAL A 224 13.44 -30.17 -12.30
CA VAL A 224 12.69 -30.05 -13.57
C VAL A 224 11.33 -29.34 -13.41
N ASN A 225 11.07 -28.77 -12.23
CA ASN A 225 9.82 -28.11 -11.87
C ASN A 225 8.58 -29.04 -11.87
N ASP A 226 8.78 -30.35 -11.77
CA ASP A 226 7.68 -31.28 -11.52
C ASP A 226 7.32 -31.31 -10.01
N PHE A 227 6.54 -30.31 -9.60
CA PHE A 227 6.12 -30.15 -8.19
C PHE A 227 5.04 -31.15 -7.78
N GLU A 228 4.29 -31.69 -8.72
CA GLU A 228 3.28 -32.71 -8.49
C GLU A 228 3.92 -34.03 -8.03
N GLN A 229 5.02 -34.41 -8.64
CA GLN A 229 5.77 -35.60 -8.26
C GLN A 229 6.69 -35.35 -7.06
N ALA A 230 7.32 -34.18 -6.98
CA ALA A 230 8.25 -33.83 -5.89
C ALA A 230 7.56 -33.78 -4.51
N GLY A 231 6.35 -33.22 -4.44
CA GLY A 231 5.64 -33.00 -3.17
C GLY A 231 5.33 -34.29 -2.39
N PRO A 232 4.66 -35.29 -2.98
CA PRO A 232 4.42 -36.59 -2.34
C PRO A 232 5.71 -37.30 -1.92
N LEU A 233 6.74 -37.31 -2.79
CA LEU A 233 8.03 -37.95 -2.48
C LEU A 233 8.74 -37.29 -1.30
N LEU A 234 8.75 -35.94 -1.21
CA LEU A 234 9.26 -35.20 -0.05
C LEU A 234 8.47 -35.51 1.21
N THR A 235 7.14 -35.51 1.11
CA THR A 235 6.25 -35.80 2.26
C THR A 235 6.53 -37.18 2.83
N MET A 236 6.74 -38.20 2.01
CA MET A 236 7.12 -39.53 2.44
C MET A 236 8.53 -39.54 3.05
N ALA A 237 9.51 -38.83 2.45
CA ALA A 237 10.86 -38.73 2.98
C ALA A 237 10.91 -38.03 4.36
N CYS A 238 9.97 -37.12 4.67
CA CYS A 238 9.83 -36.55 6.01
C CYS A 238 9.48 -37.59 7.09
N GLN A 239 9.02 -38.78 6.73
CA GLN A 239 8.69 -39.88 7.68
C GLN A 239 9.82 -40.88 7.85
N SER A 240 10.96 -40.65 7.17
CA SER A 240 12.14 -41.53 7.29
C SER A 240 12.61 -41.70 8.73
N ARG A 241 13.23 -42.85 9.03
CA ARG A 241 13.94 -43.06 10.31
C ARG A 241 15.31 -42.38 10.34
N SER A 242 15.84 -41.92 9.22
CA SER A 242 17.08 -41.16 9.15
C SER A 242 16.81 -39.66 9.43
N PRO A 243 17.42 -39.07 10.47
CA PRO A 243 17.30 -37.65 10.78
C PRO A 243 17.78 -36.76 9.64
N ALA A 244 18.92 -37.11 9.01
CA ALA A 244 19.49 -36.35 7.90
C ALA A 244 18.52 -36.29 6.69
N VAL A 245 17.87 -37.41 6.34
CA VAL A 245 16.85 -37.44 5.29
C VAL A 245 15.65 -36.55 5.66
N ARG A 246 15.17 -36.62 6.91
CA ARG A 246 14.06 -35.77 7.38
C ARG A 246 14.37 -34.29 7.33
N ILE A 247 15.57 -33.88 7.77
CA ILE A 247 16.02 -32.48 7.78
C ILE A 247 15.98 -31.93 6.34
N VAL A 248 16.65 -32.63 5.40
CA VAL A 248 16.72 -32.18 4.00
C VAL A 248 15.32 -32.21 3.36
N ALA A 249 14.51 -33.24 3.63
CA ALA A 249 13.16 -33.35 3.09
C ALA A 249 12.25 -32.22 3.59
N ASN A 250 12.23 -31.92 4.90
CA ASN A 250 11.42 -30.80 5.45
C ASN A 250 11.88 -29.45 4.90
N TYR A 251 13.18 -29.20 4.75
CA TYR A 251 13.70 -27.99 4.16
C TYR A 251 13.20 -27.80 2.72
N HIS A 252 13.36 -28.82 1.87
CA HIS A 252 12.90 -28.72 0.48
C HIS A 252 11.38 -28.65 0.36
N LEU A 253 10.65 -29.32 1.25
CA LEU A 253 9.19 -29.21 1.32
C LEU A 253 8.76 -27.79 1.76
N CYS A 254 9.48 -27.17 2.70
CA CYS A 254 9.28 -25.76 3.05
C CYS A 254 9.38 -24.86 1.84
N LEU A 255 10.46 -24.99 1.04
CA LEU A 255 10.63 -24.21 -0.19
C LEU A 255 9.52 -24.44 -1.22
N LEU A 256 9.04 -25.68 -1.34
CA LEU A 256 7.93 -26.04 -2.22
C LEU A 256 6.60 -25.41 -1.75
N GLU A 257 6.32 -25.43 -0.45
CA GLU A 257 5.11 -24.80 0.11
C GLU A 257 5.15 -23.27 -0.06
N ILE A 258 6.34 -22.63 -0.02
CA ILE A 258 6.49 -21.19 -0.32
C ILE A 258 6.11 -20.93 -1.79
N GLN A 259 6.56 -21.74 -2.74
CA GLN A 259 6.21 -21.61 -4.15
C GLN A 259 4.70 -21.78 -4.39
N ARG A 260 4.05 -22.67 -3.61
CA ARG A 260 2.60 -22.86 -3.60
C ARG A 260 1.83 -21.78 -2.83
N LYS A 261 2.50 -20.73 -2.35
CA LYS A 261 1.94 -19.65 -1.52
C LYS A 261 1.32 -20.12 -0.19
N ARG A 262 1.66 -21.32 0.29
CA ARG A 262 1.18 -21.91 1.55
C ARG A 262 2.12 -21.56 2.71
N PHE A 263 2.23 -20.29 3.01
CA PHE A 263 3.28 -19.75 3.89
C PHE A 263 3.24 -20.28 5.32
N LEU A 264 2.07 -20.47 5.91
CA LEU A 264 1.97 -21.02 7.28
C LEU A 264 2.42 -22.47 7.35
N ARG A 265 2.12 -23.31 6.34
CA ARG A 265 2.63 -24.68 6.25
C ARG A 265 4.15 -24.71 6.02
N ALA A 266 4.65 -23.81 5.18
CA ALA A 266 6.09 -23.66 4.96
C ALA A 266 6.80 -23.31 6.27
N ARG A 267 6.27 -22.38 7.05
CA ARG A 267 6.80 -22.02 8.37
C ARG A 267 6.88 -23.22 9.32
N THR A 268 5.83 -24.03 9.37
CA THR A 268 5.83 -25.27 10.18
C THR A 268 6.96 -26.21 9.75
N ARG A 269 7.21 -26.35 8.43
CA ARG A 269 8.29 -27.21 7.93
C ARG A 269 9.68 -26.67 8.30
N ALA A 270 9.87 -25.34 8.25
CA ALA A 270 11.12 -24.72 8.69
C ALA A 270 11.37 -24.96 10.21
N TYR A 271 10.36 -24.81 11.05
CA TYR A 271 10.46 -25.13 12.47
C TYR A 271 10.76 -26.61 12.72
N ASN A 272 10.13 -27.54 11.98
CA ASN A 272 10.42 -28.97 12.06
C ASN A 272 11.89 -29.26 11.73
N THR A 273 12.47 -28.59 10.76
CA THR A 273 13.88 -28.73 10.40
C THR A 273 14.78 -28.28 11.56
N ILE A 274 14.52 -27.08 12.12
CA ILE A 274 15.31 -26.54 13.25
C ILE A 274 15.21 -27.49 14.45
N ALA A 275 13.98 -27.92 14.79
CA ALA A 275 13.75 -28.82 15.95
C ALA A 275 14.48 -30.15 15.77
N LEU A 276 14.50 -30.72 14.55
CA LEU A 276 15.21 -31.96 14.25
C LEU A 276 16.73 -31.81 14.40
N ILE A 277 17.31 -30.73 13.85
CA ILE A 277 18.75 -30.47 13.95
C ILE A 277 19.16 -30.47 15.43
N LYS A 278 18.40 -29.74 16.24
CA LYS A 278 18.73 -29.60 17.69
C LYS A 278 18.41 -30.87 18.51
N ALA A 279 17.40 -31.64 18.12
CA ALA A 279 17.05 -32.87 18.80
C ALA A 279 18.12 -33.96 18.62
N VAL A 280 18.82 -33.95 17.48
CA VAL A 280 19.84 -34.92 17.11
C VAL A 280 21.25 -34.45 17.41
N ASP A 281 21.38 -33.17 17.79
CA ASP A 281 22.67 -32.52 18.12
C ASP A 281 23.69 -32.56 16.98
N PHE A 282 23.22 -32.29 15.74
CA PHE A 282 24.11 -32.14 14.59
C PHE A 282 24.77 -30.76 14.64
N ASP A 283 26.09 -30.75 14.85
CA ASP A 283 26.94 -29.57 14.87
C ASP A 283 27.74 -29.37 13.56
N ASP A 284 27.45 -30.17 12.55
CA ASP A 284 28.11 -30.09 11.24
C ASP A 284 27.75 -28.81 10.49
N ASP A 285 28.67 -28.27 9.69
CA ASP A 285 28.48 -27.04 8.89
C ASP A 285 27.21 -27.06 8.02
N TRP A 286 26.84 -28.22 7.47
CA TRP A 286 25.62 -28.36 6.69
C TRP A 286 24.36 -28.20 7.55
N ALA A 287 24.35 -28.73 8.77
CA ALA A 287 23.22 -28.61 9.68
C ALA A 287 23.03 -27.18 10.16
N LEU A 288 24.13 -26.49 10.50
CA LEU A 288 24.13 -25.07 10.85
C LEU A 288 23.64 -24.18 9.70
N SER A 289 24.01 -24.50 8.45
CA SER A 289 23.49 -23.82 7.26
C SER A 289 21.98 -23.97 7.13
N PHE A 290 21.43 -25.16 7.33
CA PHE A 290 19.99 -25.40 7.32
C PHE A 290 19.27 -24.69 8.47
N GLU A 291 19.87 -24.65 9.65
CA GLU A 291 19.32 -23.91 10.79
C GLU A 291 19.22 -22.42 10.50
N CYS A 292 20.29 -21.84 9.96
CA CYS A 292 20.31 -20.44 9.55
C CYS A 292 19.25 -20.14 8.50
N ASP A 293 19.19 -20.93 7.42
CA ASP A 293 18.20 -20.77 6.35
C ASP A 293 16.76 -20.94 6.88
N CYS A 294 16.51 -21.98 7.67
CA CYS A 294 15.19 -22.21 8.25
C CYS A 294 14.78 -21.08 9.20
N SER A 295 15.73 -20.52 9.98
CA SER A 295 15.45 -19.40 10.86
C SER A 295 15.05 -18.14 10.06
N PHE A 296 15.70 -17.90 8.92
CA PHE A 296 15.29 -16.87 7.97
C PHE A 296 13.91 -17.17 7.38
N LEU A 297 13.68 -18.39 6.89
CA LEU A 297 12.42 -18.82 6.26
C LEU A 297 11.22 -18.76 7.22
N VAL A 298 11.41 -19.01 8.53
CA VAL A 298 10.34 -18.85 9.54
C VAL A 298 9.81 -17.43 9.55
N ALA A 299 10.70 -16.43 9.58
CA ALA A 299 10.32 -15.03 9.58
C ALA A 299 9.79 -14.58 8.20
N GLU A 300 10.43 -15.03 7.12
CA GLU A 300 10.02 -14.78 5.75
C GLU A 300 8.60 -15.27 5.46
N CYS A 301 8.29 -16.52 5.80
CA CYS A 301 6.96 -17.11 5.58
C CYS A 301 5.86 -16.28 6.26
N LEU A 302 6.09 -15.87 7.51
CA LEU A 302 5.10 -15.05 8.22
C LEU A 302 4.95 -13.67 7.58
N THR A 303 6.05 -13.05 7.16
CA THR A 303 6.04 -11.76 6.45
C THR A 303 5.29 -11.86 5.11
N ARG A 304 5.56 -12.92 4.32
CA ARG A 304 4.82 -13.16 3.05
C ARG A 304 3.33 -13.36 3.29
N HIS A 305 2.97 -14.04 4.36
CA HIS A 305 1.57 -14.25 4.72
C HIS A 305 0.87 -12.91 5.06
N ILE A 306 1.53 -12.04 5.82
CA ILE A 306 1.02 -10.71 6.17
C ILE A 306 0.84 -9.84 4.92
N LEU A 307 1.82 -9.86 4.01
CA LEU A 307 1.73 -9.09 2.75
C LEU A 307 0.60 -9.60 1.85
N LEU A 308 0.35 -10.91 1.85
CA LEU A 308 -0.79 -11.49 1.14
C LEU A 308 -2.13 -11.02 1.74
N LEU A 309 -2.24 -10.98 3.07
CA LEU A 309 -3.44 -10.50 3.76
C LEU A 309 -3.70 -9.01 3.55
N SER A 310 -2.64 -8.20 3.52
CA SER A 310 -2.75 -6.75 3.35
C SER A 310 -3.05 -6.31 1.92
N SER A 311 -3.09 -7.26 0.96
CA SER A 311 -3.23 -6.98 -0.48
C SER A 311 -2.31 -5.86 -0.95
N THR A 312 -1.10 -5.81 -0.39
CA THR A 312 -0.15 -4.73 -0.65
C THR A 312 0.44 -4.94 -2.03
N ASP A 313 -0.17 -4.32 -3.01
CA ASP A 313 0.31 -4.23 -4.38
C ASP A 313 1.43 -3.16 -4.43
N THR A 314 2.54 -3.46 -3.77
CA THR A 314 3.72 -2.62 -3.81
C THR A 314 4.70 -3.20 -4.81
N ASP A 315 5.29 -2.35 -5.64
CA ASP A 315 6.46 -2.67 -6.46
C ASP A 315 7.61 -3.06 -5.52
N LEU A 316 7.62 -4.33 -5.11
CA LEU A 316 8.63 -4.86 -4.21
C LEU A 316 9.89 -5.18 -5.00
N PRO A 317 11.08 -4.87 -4.45
CA PRO A 317 12.34 -5.18 -5.11
C PRO A 317 12.48 -6.68 -5.39
N VAL A 318 13.07 -7.03 -6.54
CA VAL A 318 13.29 -8.44 -6.93
C VAL A 318 14.11 -9.20 -5.89
N ASP A 319 15.09 -8.54 -5.28
CA ASP A 319 16.00 -9.16 -4.30
C ASP A 319 15.47 -9.12 -2.85
N LEU A 320 14.19 -8.77 -2.67
CA LEU A 320 13.57 -8.58 -1.34
C LEU A 320 13.76 -9.76 -0.39
N TRP A 321 13.67 -10.97 -0.92
CA TRP A 321 13.64 -12.19 -0.10
C TRP A 321 15.03 -12.79 0.16
N GLY A 322 16.07 -12.23 -0.42
CA GLY A 322 17.42 -12.78 -0.34
C GLY A 322 17.57 -14.13 -1.08
N LYS A 323 18.77 -14.59 -1.15
CA LYS A 323 19.06 -15.91 -1.73
C LYS A 323 19.33 -16.92 -0.61
N PRO A 324 18.81 -18.16 -0.72
CA PRO A 324 19.17 -19.22 0.23
C PRO A 324 20.69 -19.38 0.32
N THR A 325 21.18 -19.68 1.50
CA THR A 325 22.60 -19.95 1.72
C THR A 325 22.98 -21.20 0.92
N THR A 326 24.11 -21.15 0.22
CA THR A 326 24.59 -22.32 -0.51
C THR A 326 25.10 -23.35 0.52
N TYR A 327 24.37 -24.43 0.69
CA TYR A 327 24.81 -25.53 1.54
C TYR A 327 25.49 -26.63 0.75
N SER A 328 26.44 -27.32 1.36
CA SER A 328 27.01 -28.55 0.80
C SER A 328 26.01 -29.70 0.98
N ASP A 329 25.73 -30.44 -0.09
CA ASP A 329 24.91 -31.67 0.01
C ASP A 329 25.51 -32.64 1.04
N PRO A 330 24.90 -32.91 2.19
CA PRO A 330 25.46 -33.77 3.22
C PRO A 330 25.74 -35.20 2.74
N PHE A 331 25.12 -35.60 1.65
CA PHE A 331 25.25 -36.93 1.03
C PHE A 331 26.23 -36.95 -0.18
N GLY A 332 26.75 -35.77 -0.58
CA GLY A 332 27.40 -35.59 -1.92
C GLY A 332 28.61 -36.48 -2.19
N ASN A 333 29.50 -36.64 -1.20
CA ASN A 333 30.80 -37.30 -1.40
C ASN A 333 30.92 -38.66 -0.69
N LEU A 334 29.87 -39.13 -0.01
CA LEU A 334 29.91 -40.35 0.76
C LEU A 334 29.88 -41.59 -0.16
N ASN A 335 30.77 -42.59 0.08
CA ASN A 335 30.61 -43.88 -0.53
C ASN A 335 29.41 -44.65 0.10
N GLU A 336 29.05 -45.79 -0.45
CA GLU A 336 27.84 -46.51 -0.01
C GLU A 336 27.91 -46.98 1.47
N ALA A 337 29.07 -47.36 1.96
CA ALA A 337 29.24 -47.75 3.38
C ALA A 337 29.16 -46.58 4.32
N GLU A 338 29.85 -45.48 3.97
CA GLU A 338 29.77 -44.21 4.70
C GLU A 338 28.34 -43.65 4.70
N LEU A 339 27.64 -43.74 3.56
CA LEU A 339 26.25 -43.28 3.45
C LEU A 339 25.33 -44.08 4.37
N ARG A 340 25.46 -45.40 4.43
CA ARG A 340 24.68 -46.22 5.38
C ARG A 340 24.95 -45.85 6.84
N GLN A 341 26.22 -45.59 7.20
CA GLN A 341 26.58 -45.13 8.52
C GLN A 341 25.96 -43.77 8.85
N PHE A 342 26.10 -42.83 7.91
CA PHE A 342 25.54 -41.48 8.03
C PHE A 342 24.01 -41.47 8.14
N LEU A 343 23.31 -42.26 7.32
CA LEU A 343 21.86 -42.40 7.38
C LEU A 343 21.34 -42.95 8.72
N ASN A 344 22.15 -43.78 9.35
CA ASN A 344 21.79 -44.35 10.69
C ASN A 344 22.18 -43.39 11.85
N SER A 345 23.01 -42.38 11.58
CA SER A 345 23.50 -41.43 12.58
C SER A 345 22.33 -40.66 13.19
N GLY A 346 22.28 -40.58 14.52
CA GLY A 346 21.25 -39.86 15.25
C GLY A 346 19.87 -40.54 15.30
N SER A 347 19.68 -41.70 14.66
CA SER A 347 18.38 -42.41 14.65
C SER A 347 17.90 -42.86 16.03
N GLU A 348 18.83 -43.04 16.97
CA GLU A 348 18.54 -43.40 18.39
C GLU A 348 17.82 -42.27 19.13
N HIS A 349 18.02 -41.04 18.74
CA HIS A 349 17.39 -39.86 19.32
C HIS A 349 15.93 -39.64 18.81
N LEU A 350 15.59 -40.13 17.64
CA LEU A 350 14.24 -40.04 17.07
C LEU A 350 13.21 -40.92 17.82
N GLY A 351 13.67 -41.95 18.53
CA GLY A 351 12.80 -42.90 19.25
C GLY A 351 12.47 -42.46 20.67
N LYS A 352 13.17 -41.51 21.27
CA LYS A 352 13.02 -41.13 22.68
C LYS A 352 12.56 -39.68 22.76
N GLY A 353 11.27 -39.46 22.96
CA GLY A 353 10.76 -38.20 23.49
C GLY A 353 10.49 -37.08 22.51
N LEU A 354 10.53 -37.29 21.18
CA LEU A 354 10.19 -36.23 20.20
C LEU A 354 8.70 -35.83 20.23
N LEU A 355 7.84 -36.70 20.77
CA LEU A 355 6.42 -36.41 20.93
C LEU A 355 6.11 -35.72 22.29
N ASP A 356 6.98 -35.90 23.31
CA ASP A 356 6.80 -35.30 24.63
C ASP A 356 7.62 -34.00 24.70
N PRO A 357 6.97 -32.82 24.79
CA PRO A 357 7.66 -31.55 24.83
C PRO A 357 8.60 -31.42 26.02
N GLU A 358 9.87 -31.05 25.80
CA GLU A 358 10.80 -30.68 26.87
C GLU A 358 10.69 -29.22 27.19
N ILE A 359 10.45 -28.90 28.44
CA ILE A 359 10.35 -27.53 28.94
C ILE A 359 11.22 -27.40 30.19
N ARG A 360 12.20 -26.48 30.13
CA ARG A 360 13.13 -26.25 31.26
C ARG A 360 13.14 -24.77 31.59
N LYS A 361 12.98 -24.43 32.86
CA LYS A 361 13.18 -23.06 33.34
C LYS A 361 14.68 -22.77 33.38
N LEU A 362 15.07 -21.62 32.87
CA LEU A 362 16.43 -21.08 32.87
C LEU A 362 16.56 -19.96 33.91
N ASP A 363 17.77 -19.48 34.11
CA ASP A 363 18.02 -18.31 34.96
C ASP A 363 17.34 -17.05 34.38
N GLU A 364 16.91 -16.16 35.27
CA GLU A 364 16.25 -14.91 34.88
C GLU A 364 17.27 -13.97 34.20
N GLN A 365 16.85 -13.40 33.09
CA GLN A 365 17.60 -12.37 32.39
C GLN A 365 16.76 -11.08 32.35
N GLU A 366 17.35 -9.96 32.74
CA GLU A 366 16.69 -8.66 32.77
C GLU A 366 15.39 -8.63 33.62
N GLY A 367 15.35 -9.47 34.68
CA GLY A 367 14.16 -9.59 35.57
C GLY A 367 12.99 -10.34 34.95
N LEU A 368 13.18 -10.99 33.79
CA LEU A 368 12.16 -11.82 33.14
C LEU A 368 12.56 -13.31 33.20
N PRO A 369 11.65 -14.22 33.58
CA PRO A 369 11.87 -15.65 33.53
C PRO A 369 12.10 -16.11 32.08
N ARG A 370 13.13 -16.92 31.88
CA ARG A 370 13.49 -17.53 30.60
C ARG A 370 13.25 -19.03 30.65
N TRP A 371 12.93 -19.58 29.51
CA TRP A 371 12.59 -20.97 29.32
C TRP A 371 13.26 -21.55 28.09
N SER A 372 13.70 -22.80 28.19
CA SER A 372 14.06 -23.60 27.02
C SER A 372 12.89 -24.52 26.68
N VAL A 373 12.47 -24.51 25.42
CA VAL A 373 11.35 -25.33 24.94
C VAL A 373 11.77 -26.05 23.65
N THR A 374 11.61 -27.39 23.68
CA THR A 374 11.80 -28.24 22.51
C THR A 374 10.58 -29.10 22.33
N SER A 375 9.97 -29.10 21.15
CA SER A 375 8.85 -29.95 20.78
C SER A 375 9.01 -30.40 19.34
N TYR A 376 8.64 -31.63 19.05
CA TYR A 376 8.60 -32.14 17.68
C TYR A 376 7.32 -32.94 17.44
N GLY A 377 6.33 -32.28 16.85
CA GLY A 377 5.05 -32.88 16.49
C GLY A 377 4.07 -33.13 17.63
N ALA A 378 4.32 -32.61 18.84
CA ALA A 378 3.36 -32.67 19.94
C ALA A 378 2.13 -31.78 19.62
N PRO A 379 0.92 -32.20 20.10
CA PRO A 379 -0.26 -31.31 19.99
C PRO A 379 -0.03 -29.98 20.67
N VAL A 380 -0.52 -28.90 20.06
CA VAL A 380 -0.35 -27.52 20.59
C VAL A 380 -0.97 -27.40 22.01
N GLU A 381 -2.07 -28.09 22.26
CA GLU A 381 -2.73 -28.13 23.57
C GLU A 381 -1.81 -28.75 24.64
N GLU A 382 -1.16 -29.89 24.33
CA GLU A 382 -0.26 -30.59 25.25
C GLU A 382 0.99 -29.75 25.53
N LEU A 383 1.61 -29.18 24.50
CA LEU A 383 2.77 -28.30 24.65
C LEU A 383 2.46 -27.09 25.54
N LEU A 384 1.36 -26.38 25.25
CA LEU A 384 0.98 -25.19 26.00
C LEU A 384 0.54 -25.53 27.43
N ALA A 385 -0.19 -26.65 27.64
CA ALA A 385 -0.60 -27.10 28.97
C ALA A 385 0.62 -27.46 29.85
N LYS A 386 1.61 -28.15 29.27
CA LYS A 386 2.86 -28.49 29.99
C LYS A 386 3.67 -27.25 30.33
N PHE A 387 3.73 -26.28 29.39
CA PHE A 387 4.38 -24.99 29.61
C PHE A 387 3.67 -24.19 30.72
N ALA A 388 2.36 -24.05 30.64
CA ALA A 388 1.55 -23.30 31.60
C ALA A 388 1.67 -23.85 33.03
N THR A 389 1.65 -25.18 33.17
CA THR A 389 1.87 -25.86 34.44
C THR A 389 3.26 -25.55 35.01
N GLY A 390 4.31 -25.54 34.16
CA GLY A 390 5.68 -25.25 34.60
C GLY A 390 5.91 -23.78 34.93
N ALA A 391 5.15 -22.87 34.31
CA ALA A 391 5.31 -21.42 34.42
C ALA A 391 4.30 -20.76 35.39
N ASP A 392 3.35 -21.51 35.91
CA ASP A 392 2.23 -21.01 36.73
C ASP A 392 1.39 -19.95 36.00
N ILE A 393 1.00 -20.26 34.76
CA ILE A 393 0.25 -19.40 33.86
C ILE A 393 -1.09 -20.05 33.50
N ASP A 394 -2.17 -19.28 33.49
CA ASP A 394 -3.48 -19.75 33.04
C ASP A 394 -3.59 -19.71 31.51
N ILE A 395 -4.18 -20.77 30.92
CA ILE A 395 -4.50 -20.79 29.47
C ILE A 395 -6.00 -20.75 29.27
N ASN A 396 -6.43 -19.83 28.43
CA ASN A 396 -7.80 -19.70 27.97
C ASN A 396 -7.87 -19.96 26.45
N TRP A 397 -8.72 -20.90 26.04
CA TRP A 397 -8.99 -21.20 24.65
C TRP A 397 -10.27 -20.46 24.21
N ALA A 398 -10.12 -19.32 23.61
CA ALA A 398 -11.23 -18.53 23.05
C ALA A 398 -11.58 -19.01 21.63
N ILE A 399 -11.70 -20.33 21.45
CA ILE A 399 -12.03 -20.98 20.19
C ILE A 399 -13.41 -21.62 20.34
N HIS A 400 -14.36 -21.21 19.52
CA HIS A 400 -15.69 -21.80 19.45
C HIS A 400 -15.64 -23.11 18.63
N GLU A 401 -15.42 -24.23 19.27
CA GLU A 401 -15.60 -25.53 18.61
C GLU A 401 -17.10 -25.69 18.29
N THR A 402 -17.47 -25.41 17.05
CA THR A 402 -18.82 -25.73 16.55
C THR A 402 -18.98 -27.25 16.57
N SER A 403 -19.82 -27.74 17.47
CA SER A 403 -20.15 -29.18 17.70
C SER A 403 -20.85 -29.80 16.49
N GLY A 404 -20.33 -29.65 15.27
CA GLY A 404 -21.02 -30.12 14.08
C GLY A 404 -20.21 -30.29 12.81
N SER A 405 -18.98 -29.80 12.75
CA SER A 405 -18.17 -30.01 11.55
C SER A 405 -17.43 -31.36 11.64
N ASN A 406 -18.01 -32.40 11.06
CA ASN A 406 -17.30 -33.60 10.61
C ASN A 406 -16.33 -33.25 9.48
N SER A 407 -15.54 -32.20 9.59
CA SER A 407 -14.41 -31.95 8.71
C SER A 407 -13.30 -32.94 9.06
N ALA A 408 -12.76 -33.63 8.08
CA ALA A 408 -11.68 -34.62 8.18
C ALA A 408 -10.35 -34.09 8.76
N GLY A 409 -10.31 -32.89 9.30
CA GLY A 409 -9.20 -32.29 10.04
C GLY A 409 -9.57 -32.25 11.53
N GLY A 410 -8.88 -33.02 12.36
CA GLY A 410 -9.12 -33.09 13.82
C GLY A 410 -9.11 -31.70 14.48
N SER A 411 -9.54 -31.66 15.78
CA SER A 411 -9.60 -30.44 16.60
C SER A 411 -8.37 -29.56 16.40
N VAL A 412 -8.58 -28.27 16.26
CA VAL A 412 -7.53 -27.25 16.08
C VAL A 412 -6.47 -27.36 17.19
N ARG A 413 -6.87 -27.74 18.39
CA ARG A 413 -6.01 -27.98 19.56
C ARG A 413 -5.04 -29.15 19.40
N GLN A 414 -5.39 -30.11 18.52
CA GLN A 414 -4.59 -31.31 18.24
C GLN A 414 -3.58 -31.09 17.08
N ARG A 415 -3.47 -29.90 16.56
CA ARG A 415 -2.49 -29.61 15.49
C ARG A 415 -1.06 -29.82 16.00
N PRO A 416 -0.21 -30.58 15.27
CA PRO A 416 1.15 -30.85 15.69
C PRO A 416 2.03 -29.61 15.58
N VAL A 417 2.82 -29.36 16.63
CA VAL A 417 3.73 -28.20 16.70
C VAL A 417 5.16 -28.67 16.91
N SER A 418 6.07 -28.17 16.05
CA SER A 418 7.50 -28.40 16.17
C SER A 418 8.22 -27.10 16.34
N ILE A 419 8.83 -26.89 17.51
CA ILE A 419 9.57 -25.68 17.85
C ILE A 419 10.86 -26.02 18.59
N TYR A 420 11.86 -25.20 18.44
CA TYR A 420 13.07 -25.18 19.24
C TYR A 420 13.36 -23.75 19.68
N LEU A 421 13.26 -23.53 20.99
CA LEU A 421 13.51 -22.21 21.59
C LEU A 421 14.51 -22.41 22.72
N PRO A 422 15.82 -22.19 22.53
CA PRO A 422 16.84 -22.43 23.55
C PRO A 422 16.73 -21.45 24.73
N SER A 423 16.25 -20.23 24.49
CA SER A 423 15.97 -19.24 25.53
C SER A 423 14.86 -18.32 25.04
N ALA A 424 13.71 -18.34 25.69
CA ALA A 424 12.55 -17.53 25.31
C ALA A 424 11.76 -17.06 26.52
N THR A 425 11.09 -15.94 26.41
CA THR A 425 10.11 -15.46 27.39
C THR A 425 8.81 -16.22 27.25
N SER A 426 7.97 -16.19 28.29
CA SER A 426 6.64 -16.83 28.27
C SER A 426 5.81 -16.36 27.08
N GLN A 427 5.85 -15.07 26.74
CA GLN A 427 5.16 -14.49 25.58
C GLN A 427 5.68 -15.05 24.26
N GLN A 428 7.01 -15.14 24.08
CA GLN A 428 7.61 -15.71 22.87
C GLN A 428 7.23 -17.18 22.67
N ILE A 429 7.13 -17.96 23.75
CA ILE A 429 6.70 -19.37 23.69
C ILE A 429 5.24 -19.45 23.23
N ALA A 430 4.36 -18.69 23.88
CA ALA A 430 2.94 -18.68 23.54
C ALA A 430 2.71 -18.29 22.08
N LEU A 431 3.32 -17.18 21.64
CA LEU A 431 3.21 -16.68 20.27
C LEU A 431 3.76 -17.69 19.24
N THR A 432 4.92 -18.30 19.53
CA THR A 432 5.54 -19.25 18.59
C THR A 432 4.74 -20.55 18.51
N ALA A 433 4.31 -21.10 19.65
CA ALA A 433 3.55 -22.35 19.68
C ALA A 433 2.19 -22.21 19.00
N ALA A 434 1.43 -21.15 19.34
CA ALA A 434 0.16 -20.85 18.70
C ALA A 434 0.36 -20.61 17.19
N GLY A 435 1.33 -19.79 16.83
CA GLY A 435 1.61 -19.46 15.43
C GLY A 435 2.01 -20.65 14.58
N CYS A 436 2.75 -21.63 15.12
CA CYS A 436 3.05 -22.90 14.43
C CYS A 436 1.82 -23.75 14.19
N ALA A 437 0.82 -23.64 15.06
CA ALA A 437 -0.48 -24.29 14.89
C ALA A 437 -1.46 -23.50 13.99
N GLY A 438 -1.04 -22.34 13.45
CA GLY A 438 -1.92 -21.43 12.71
C GLY A 438 -2.93 -20.71 13.59
N LEU A 439 -2.63 -20.56 14.88
CA LEU A 439 -3.43 -19.87 15.89
C LEU A 439 -2.76 -18.57 16.31
N LEU A 440 -3.48 -17.73 17.03
CA LEU A 440 -3.00 -16.53 17.66
C LEU A 440 -2.99 -16.68 19.17
N ALA A 441 -1.98 -16.13 19.83
CA ALA A 441 -1.91 -16.09 21.29
C ALA A 441 -1.79 -14.67 21.76
N ASP A 442 -2.56 -14.31 22.77
CA ASP A 442 -2.40 -13.06 23.50
C ASP A 442 -2.03 -13.36 24.94
N MET A 443 -1.19 -12.50 25.52
CA MET A 443 -0.74 -12.67 26.89
C MET A 443 -0.97 -11.42 27.71
N GLU A 444 -1.83 -11.53 28.71
CA GLU A 444 -2.22 -10.46 29.61
C GLU A 444 -1.72 -10.70 31.04
N GLY A 445 -1.51 -9.64 31.79
CA GLY A 445 -1.21 -9.67 33.21
C GLY A 445 0.24 -9.41 33.58
N ALA A 446 0.48 -9.10 34.85
CA ALA A 446 1.80 -8.87 35.40
C ALA A 446 2.52 -10.23 35.68
N PRO A 447 3.87 -10.25 35.78
CA PRO A 447 4.61 -11.45 36.15
C PRO A 447 4.04 -12.12 37.44
N GLY A 448 3.75 -13.40 37.35
CA GLY A 448 3.13 -14.19 38.44
C GLY A 448 1.58 -14.20 38.45
N ARG A 449 0.93 -13.52 37.50
CA ARG A 449 -0.53 -13.60 37.25
C ARG A 449 -0.81 -13.45 35.75
N GLN A 450 -0.03 -14.12 34.94
CA GLN A 450 -0.14 -14.05 33.48
C GLN A 450 -1.21 -15.04 32.99
N LYS A 451 -1.96 -14.64 31.99
CA LYS A 451 -2.95 -15.46 31.31
C LYS A 451 -2.66 -15.45 29.82
N ILE A 452 -2.61 -16.62 29.20
CA ILE A 452 -2.49 -16.79 27.76
C ILE A 452 -3.88 -17.06 27.21
N THR A 453 -4.33 -16.25 26.24
CA THR A 453 -5.58 -16.51 25.52
C THR A 453 -5.24 -16.89 24.09
N ILE A 454 -5.75 -18.03 23.63
CA ILE A 454 -5.53 -18.58 22.30
C ILE A 454 -6.78 -18.32 21.46
N HIS A 455 -6.59 -17.71 20.28
CA HIS A 455 -7.65 -17.34 19.34
C HIS A 455 -7.46 -18.04 17.99
N ASP A 456 -8.55 -18.37 17.32
CA ASP A 456 -8.51 -18.74 15.90
C ASP A 456 -8.47 -17.45 15.06
N PRO A 457 -7.55 -17.32 14.10
CA PRO A 457 -7.53 -16.16 13.19
C PRO A 457 -8.85 -15.92 12.46
N ALA A 458 -9.61 -16.98 12.17
CA ALA A 458 -10.92 -16.89 11.52
C ALA A 458 -11.98 -16.16 12.37
N GLU A 459 -11.77 -16.05 13.68
CA GLU A 459 -12.69 -15.39 14.63
C GLU A 459 -12.32 -13.93 14.91
N TYR A 460 -11.22 -13.41 14.32
CA TYR A 460 -10.80 -12.02 14.50
C TYR A 460 -11.72 -11.06 13.76
N SER A 461 -12.27 -10.09 14.47
CA SER A 461 -13.23 -9.12 13.95
C SER A 461 -12.62 -8.04 13.04
N SER A 462 -11.30 -7.85 13.04
CA SER A 462 -10.60 -6.80 12.31
C SER A 462 -9.32 -7.31 11.66
N LEU A 463 -9.25 -7.23 10.32
CA LEU A 463 -8.05 -7.55 9.56
C LEU A 463 -6.83 -6.72 10.01
N LYS A 464 -7.03 -5.45 10.36
CA LYS A 464 -5.97 -4.56 10.83
C LYS A 464 -5.35 -5.05 12.15
N GLN A 465 -6.18 -5.49 13.10
CA GLN A 465 -5.70 -6.07 14.37
C GLN A 465 -4.93 -7.37 14.12
N HIS A 466 -5.44 -8.22 13.23
CA HIS A 466 -4.78 -9.47 12.86
C HIS A 466 -3.40 -9.21 12.23
N ILE A 467 -3.30 -8.27 11.28
CA ILE A 467 -2.02 -7.87 10.67
C ILE A 467 -1.06 -7.32 11.72
N SER A 468 -1.53 -6.45 12.62
CA SER A 468 -0.70 -5.89 13.70
C SER A 468 -0.13 -6.99 14.61
N PHE A 469 -0.95 -7.94 14.98
CA PHE A 469 -0.55 -9.04 15.84
C PHE A 469 0.50 -9.97 15.19
N LEU A 470 0.23 -10.42 13.95
CA LEU A 470 1.17 -11.22 13.17
C LEU A 470 2.46 -10.45 12.86
N GLY A 471 2.33 -9.14 12.63
CA GLY A 471 3.45 -8.24 12.37
C GLY A 471 4.42 -8.15 13.54
N GLN A 472 3.92 -7.98 14.76
CA GLN A 472 4.75 -8.00 15.98
C GLN A 472 5.50 -9.32 16.13
N GLN A 473 4.83 -10.44 15.88
CA GLN A 473 5.48 -11.76 15.90
C GLN A 473 6.57 -11.87 14.82
N ALA A 474 6.29 -11.40 13.60
CA ALA A 474 7.27 -11.43 12.51
C ALA A 474 8.50 -10.57 12.82
N VAL A 475 8.30 -9.35 13.33
CA VAL A 475 9.39 -8.47 13.77
C VAL A 475 10.25 -9.14 14.83
N SER A 476 9.63 -9.76 15.84
CA SER A 476 10.37 -10.50 16.88
C SER A 476 11.22 -11.65 16.31
N LEU A 477 10.71 -12.35 15.29
CA LEU A 477 11.45 -13.42 14.61
C LEU A 477 12.65 -12.85 13.81
N TRP A 478 12.46 -11.72 13.12
CA TRP A 478 13.55 -11.03 12.40
C TRP A 478 14.61 -10.51 13.36
N GLN A 479 14.23 -9.89 14.47
CA GLN A 479 15.16 -9.46 15.52
C GLN A 479 15.98 -10.62 16.06
N LYS A 480 15.31 -11.75 16.35
CA LYS A 480 16.02 -12.96 16.78
C LYS A 480 17.01 -13.46 15.73
N PHE A 481 16.61 -13.46 14.44
CA PHE A 481 17.50 -13.84 13.34
C PHE A 481 18.74 -12.94 13.27
N VAL A 482 18.56 -11.63 13.30
CA VAL A 482 19.65 -10.65 13.25
C VAL A 482 20.62 -10.81 14.41
N LEU A 483 20.11 -11.07 15.61
CA LEU A 483 20.93 -11.27 16.81
C LEU A 483 21.69 -12.61 16.78
N THR A 484 21.08 -13.68 16.27
CA THR A 484 21.66 -15.03 16.24
C THR A 484 22.64 -15.20 15.11
N PHE A 485 22.32 -14.66 13.90
CA PHE A 485 23.10 -14.82 12.69
C PHE A 485 23.68 -13.48 12.19
N TYR A 486 24.39 -12.78 13.08
CA TYR A 486 24.89 -11.41 12.86
C TYR A 486 25.88 -11.24 11.70
N SER A 487 26.40 -12.35 11.15
CA SER A 487 27.30 -12.37 9.97
C SER A 487 26.61 -12.84 8.68
N ASP A 488 25.31 -13.13 8.70
CA ASP A 488 24.57 -13.55 7.50
C ASP A 488 24.51 -12.42 6.48
N GLN A 489 24.70 -12.79 5.20
CA GLN A 489 24.68 -11.81 4.10
C GLN A 489 23.28 -11.22 3.81
N ARG A 490 22.22 -11.77 4.40
CA ARG A 490 20.81 -11.35 4.25
C ARG A 490 20.32 -10.43 5.38
N LEU A 491 21.22 -9.88 6.21
CA LEU A 491 20.85 -8.93 7.26
C LEU A 491 20.17 -7.68 6.70
N GLU A 492 20.59 -7.24 5.51
CA GLU A 492 19.91 -6.16 4.77
C GLU A 492 18.44 -6.49 4.53
N ASN A 493 18.14 -7.70 4.03
CA ASN A 493 16.78 -8.15 3.78
C ASN A 493 15.96 -8.19 5.08
N ALA A 494 16.53 -8.69 6.18
CA ALA A 494 15.87 -8.75 7.47
C ALA A 494 15.46 -7.34 7.96
N HIS A 495 16.36 -6.37 7.95
CA HIS A 495 16.06 -4.99 8.34
C HIS A 495 15.05 -4.33 7.41
N PHE A 496 15.18 -4.52 6.10
CA PHE A 496 14.22 -3.98 5.14
C PHE A 496 12.81 -4.54 5.37
N LEU A 497 12.70 -5.84 5.61
CA LEU A 497 11.41 -6.51 5.89
C LEU A 497 10.81 -6.08 7.24
N MET A 498 11.64 -5.82 8.27
CA MET A 498 11.16 -5.21 9.52
C MET A 498 10.59 -3.81 9.27
N GLY A 499 11.26 -2.99 8.47
CA GLY A 499 10.73 -1.68 8.05
C GLY A 499 9.38 -1.79 7.33
N LEU A 500 9.25 -2.77 6.43
CA LEU A 500 7.99 -3.02 5.73
C LEU A 500 6.86 -3.46 6.68
N LEU A 501 7.15 -4.35 7.62
CA LEU A 501 6.19 -4.79 8.63
C LEU A 501 5.74 -3.65 9.54
N HIS A 502 6.66 -2.82 10.03
CA HIS A 502 6.33 -1.63 10.81
C HIS A 502 5.43 -0.67 10.03
N SER A 503 5.68 -0.51 8.73
CA SER A 503 4.80 0.29 7.87
C SER A 503 3.38 -0.29 7.77
N GLN A 504 3.23 -1.63 7.70
CA GLN A 504 1.92 -2.30 7.67
C GLN A 504 1.17 -2.21 9.01
N MET A 505 1.90 -2.07 10.12
CA MET A 505 1.35 -1.92 11.47
C MET A 505 1.03 -0.47 11.87
N ASP A 506 1.08 0.48 10.94
CA ASP A 506 0.95 1.93 11.20
C ASP A 506 1.98 2.46 12.21
N SER A 507 3.20 1.92 12.19
CA SER A 507 4.34 2.34 13.02
C SER A 507 5.42 3.02 12.14
N PRO A 508 5.14 4.22 11.61
CA PRO A 508 6.01 4.83 10.60
C PRO A 508 7.38 5.25 11.14
N ILE A 509 7.50 5.56 12.42
CA ILE A 509 8.78 5.99 13.03
C ILE A 509 9.77 4.83 13.08
N GLU A 510 9.30 3.66 13.52
CA GLU A 510 10.07 2.42 13.57
C GLU A 510 10.43 1.96 12.16
N ALA A 511 9.49 2.07 11.22
CA ALA A 511 9.74 1.74 9.82
C ALA A 511 10.85 2.62 9.21
N ILE A 512 10.81 3.94 9.46
CA ILE A 512 11.85 4.89 9.00
C ILE A 512 13.21 4.54 9.63
N ALA A 513 13.25 4.16 10.90
CA ALA A 513 14.49 3.79 11.58
C ALA A 513 15.15 2.56 10.93
N GLU A 514 14.36 1.51 10.63
CA GLU A 514 14.83 0.30 9.94
C GLU A 514 15.31 0.61 8.51
N TYR A 515 14.55 1.38 7.73
CA TYR A 515 14.97 1.78 6.38
C TYR A 515 16.23 2.63 6.39
N LYS A 516 16.40 3.56 7.36
CA LYS A 516 17.64 4.32 7.52
C LYS A 516 18.82 3.44 7.88
N LEU A 517 18.61 2.41 8.70
CA LEU A 517 19.64 1.43 9.01
C LEU A 517 20.10 0.70 7.75
N VAL A 518 19.15 0.27 6.89
CA VAL A 518 19.47 -0.34 5.59
C VAL A 518 20.27 0.62 4.72
N ALA A 519 19.79 1.85 4.54
CA ALA A 519 20.44 2.85 3.69
C ALA A 519 21.87 3.21 4.14
N ASN A 520 22.12 3.28 5.47
CA ASN A 520 23.41 3.70 6.02
C ASN A 520 24.40 2.54 6.16
N ARG A 521 23.95 1.41 6.73
CA ARG A 521 24.85 0.28 7.03
C ARG A 521 25.09 -0.60 5.81
N PHE A 522 24.10 -0.71 4.93
CA PHE A 522 24.13 -1.57 3.74
C PHE A 522 24.08 -0.77 2.44
N SER A 523 24.66 0.43 2.42
CA SER A 523 24.60 1.37 1.30
C SER A 523 25.10 0.80 -0.04
N GLN A 524 25.91 -0.24 -0.05
CA GLN A 524 26.41 -0.89 -1.27
C GLN A 524 25.53 -2.04 -1.77
N LYS A 525 24.41 -2.26 -1.13
CA LYS A 525 23.49 -3.35 -1.42
C LYS A 525 22.27 -2.89 -2.24
N SER A 526 21.59 -3.85 -2.89
CA SER A 526 20.50 -3.56 -3.82
C SER A 526 19.24 -2.95 -3.19
N LEU A 527 18.98 -3.20 -1.89
CA LEU A 527 17.79 -2.69 -1.21
C LEU A 527 17.94 -1.26 -0.66
N ALA A 528 19.16 -0.75 -0.53
CA ALA A 528 19.42 0.57 0.04
C ALA A 528 18.68 1.72 -0.67
N PRO A 529 18.66 1.81 -2.02
CA PRO A 529 17.89 2.85 -2.71
C PRO A 529 16.38 2.72 -2.48
N PHE A 530 15.84 1.51 -2.42
CA PHE A 530 14.42 1.29 -2.11
C PHE A 530 14.08 1.67 -0.67
N ALA A 531 14.99 1.42 0.28
CA ALA A 531 14.83 1.84 1.66
C ALA A 531 14.74 3.38 1.79
N LEU A 532 15.58 4.13 1.07
CA LEU A 532 15.50 5.59 1.01
C LEU A 532 14.17 6.07 0.40
N LEU A 533 13.71 5.42 -0.67
CA LEU A 533 12.44 5.76 -1.30
C LEU A 533 11.25 5.54 -0.34
N LEU A 534 11.21 4.40 0.36
CA LEU A 534 10.13 4.08 1.30
C LEU A 534 10.20 4.98 2.56
N SER A 535 11.39 5.25 3.09
CA SER A 535 11.60 6.21 4.17
C SER A 535 11.07 7.59 3.79
N SER A 536 11.41 8.07 2.59
CA SER A 536 10.93 9.38 2.10
C SER A 536 9.41 9.45 1.98
N LYS A 537 8.76 8.35 1.53
CA LYS A 537 7.31 8.25 1.43
C LYS A 537 6.64 8.35 2.81
N LEU A 538 7.18 7.64 3.81
CA LEU A 538 6.66 7.68 5.17
C LEU A 538 6.87 9.06 5.81
N LYS A 539 8.03 9.70 5.63
CA LYS A 539 8.27 11.06 6.12
C LYS A 539 7.31 12.07 5.51
N ALA A 540 7.05 11.96 4.19
CA ALA A 540 6.07 12.80 3.52
C ALA A 540 4.65 12.61 4.09
N SER A 541 4.23 11.37 4.40
CA SER A 541 2.94 11.11 5.04
C SER A 541 2.84 11.71 6.46
N LEU A 542 3.96 11.82 7.17
CA LEU A 542 4.08 12.51 8.46
C LEU A 542 4.26 14.03 8.31
N ARG A 543 4.19 14.58 7.10
CA ARG A 543 4.45 15.99 6.75
C ARG A 543 5.89 16.46 7.03
N ASP A 544 6.84 15.54 7.23
CA ASP A 544 8.27 15.86 7.27
C ASP A 544 8.82 15.93 5.84
N TYR A 545 8.44 16.98 5.12
CA TYR A 545 8.87 17.19 3.74
C TYR A 545 10.37 17.49 3.63
N SER A 546 10.96 18.07 4.68
CA SER A 546 12.42 18.33 4.74
C SER A 546 13.21 17.03 4.76
N GLY A 547 12.87 16.14 5.69
CA GLY A 547 13.51 14.83 5.80
C GLY A 547 13.23 13.92 4.60
N SER A 548 12.03 14.01 3.99
CA SER A 548 11.70 13.31 2.76
C SER A 548 12.60 13.74 1.60
N ARG A 549 12.80 15.06 1.42
CA ARG A 549 13.68 15.64 0.38
C ARG A 549 15.14 15.23 0.58
N GLU A 550 15.61 15.15 1.82
CA GLU A 550 16.97 14.71 2.16
C GLU A 550 17.21 13.27 1.72
N ASP A 551 16.31 12.33 2.07
CA ASP A 551 16.40 10.92 1.67
C ASP A 551 16.39 10.76 0.14
N LEU A 552 15.54 11.52 -0.56
CA LEU A 552 15.44 11.47 -2.03
C LEU A 552 16.67 12.07 -2.72
N LYS A 553 17.25 13.16 -2.18
CA LYS A 553 18.52 13.72 -2.66
C LYS A 553 19.64 12.72 -2.48
N GLN A 554 19.73 12.08 -1.32
CA GLN A 554 20.71 11.02 -1.05
C GLN A 554 20.55 9.85 -2.05
N LEU A 555 19.32 9.41 -2.33
CA LEU A 555 19.06 8.36 -3.32
C LEU A 555 19.56 8.77 -4.70
N ILE A 556 19.21 9.96 -5.16
CA ILE A 556 19.57 10.49 -6.49
C ILE A 556 21.09 10.65 -6.66
N GLU A 557 21.78 11.09 -5.61
CA GLU A 557 23.22 11.32 -5.63
C GLU A 557 24.02 10.02 -5.56
N GLN A 558 23.57 9.07 -4.75
CA GLN A 558 24.33 7.84 -4.50
C GLN A 558 24.00 6.71 -5.49
N TYR A 559 22.80 6.70 -6.09
CA TYR A 559 22.31 5.61 -6.93
C TYR A 559 21.74 6.08 -8.29
N PRO A 560 22.55 6.73 -9.14
CA PRO A 560 22.06 7.33 -10.39
C PRO A 560 21.58 6.31 -11.43
N ASP A 561 22.05 5.06 -11.37
CA ASP A 561 21.75 4.00 -12.35
C ASP A 561 20.61 3.06 -11.91
N VAL A 562 19.93 3.38 -10.83
CA VAL A 562 18.85 2.54 -10.29
C VAL A 562 17.55 2.76 -11.06
N GLU A 563 16.78 1.68 -11.26
CA GLU A 563 15.49 1.69 -11.99
C GLU A 563 14.50 2.74 -11.43
N ILE A 564 14.49 2.93 -10.11
CA ILE A 564 13.61 3.89 -9.42
C ILE A 564 14.08 5.35 -9.46
N TYR A 565 15.20 5.65 -10.16
CA TYR A 565 15.77 7.00 -10.21
C TYR A 565 14.79 8.08 -10.69
N GLY A 566 14.05 7.79 -11.75
CA GLY A 566 13.02 8.70 -12.26
C GLY A 566 11.86 8.91 -11.29
N GLN A 567 11.45 7.85 -10.59
CA GLN A 567 10.43 7.92 -9.55
C GLN A 567 10.91 8.75 -8.35
N ALA A 568 12.18 8.62 -7.97
CA ALA A 568 12.78 9.41 -6.91
C ALA A 568 12.76 10.92 -7.22
N TYR A 569 13.07 11.30 -8.46
CA TYR A 569 12.95 12.70 -8.89
C TYR A 569 11.53 13.22 -8.86
N LEU A 570 10.55 12.42 -9.30
CA LEU A 570 9.14 12.81 -9.24
C LEU A 570 8.70 13.04 -7.79
N ARG A 571 9.05 12.11 -6.89
CA ARG A 571 8.77 12.25 -5.45
C ARG A 571 9.49 13.45 -4.82
N LEU A 572 10.72 13.73 -5.26
CA LEU A 572 11.45 14.92 -4.80
C LEU A 572 10.75 16.20 -5.23
N ALA A 573 10.22 16.24 -6.45
CA ALA A 573 9.44 17.38 -6.93
C ALA A 573 8.16 17.56 -6.12
N ASP A 574 7.40 16.48 -5.86
CA ASP A 574 6.20 16.49 -5.02
C ASP A 574 6.52 16.99 -3.60
N ALA A 575 7.52 16.39 -2.92
CA ALA A 575 7.90 16.79 -1.56
C ALA A 575 8.42 18.23 -1.49
N THR A 576 9.02 18.74 -2.58
CA THR A 576 9.49 20.13 -2.68
C THR A 576 8.32 21.09 -2.86
N MET A 577 7.30 20.69 -3.62
CA MET A 577 6.07 21.47 -3.80
C MET A 577 5.28 21.55 -2.47
N GLU A 578 5.11 20.42 -1.79
CA GLU A 578 4.42 20.37 -0.49
C GLU A 578 5.16 21.15 0.62
N ALA A 579 6.49 21.28 0.49
CA ALA A 579 7.30 22.16 1.35
C ALA A 579 7.13 23.66 1.03
N GLY A 580 6.28 24.02 0.04
CA GLY A 580 6.06 25.41 -0.39
C GLY A 580 7.16 25.99 -1.28
N LEU A 581 8.16 25.20 -1.69
CA LEU A 581 9.29 25.65 -2.52
C LEU A 581 8.94 25.53 -4.03
N ASN A 582 7.85 26.17 -4.41
CA ASN A 582 7.23 26.01 -5.72
C ASN A 582 8.16 26.30 -6.91
N ALA A 583 9.06 27.27 -6.81
CA ALA A 583 10.01 27.58 -7.87
C ALA A 583 11.04 26.46 -8.10
N GLU A 584 11.56 25.84 -7.02
CA GLU A 584 12.45 24.68 -7.09
C GLU A 584 11.70 23.46 -7.63
N ALA A 585 10.48 23.20 -7.12
CA ALA A 585 9.63 22.11 -7.54
C ALA A 585 9.28 22.18 -9.02
N ALA A 586 8.93 23.34 -9.55
CA ALA A 586 8.66 23.54 -10.98
C ALA A 586 9.86 23.13 -11.85
N ASN A 587 11.08 23.42 -11.42
CA ASN A 587 12.29 23.02 -12.13
C ASN A 587 12.51 21.49 -12.08
N LEU A 588 12.26 20.87 -10.93
CA LEU A 588 12.35 19.42 -10.76
C LEU A 588 11.33 18.70 -11.66
N PHE A 589 10.07 19.13 -11.66
CA PHE A 589 9.03 18.55 -12.52
C PHE A 589 9.38 18.67 -14.01
N ARG A 590 9.94 19.82 -14.47
CA ARG A 590 10.39 19.96 -15.87
C ARG A 590 11.52 18.97 -16.20
N ARG A 591 12.44 18.70 -15.25
CA ARG A 591 13.51 17.71 -15.46
C ARG A 591 12.91 16.32 -15.60
N VAL A 592 11.98 15.93 -14.72
CA VAL A 592 11.28 14.63 -14.79
C VAL A 592 10.54 14.45 -16.10
N TYR A 593 9.85 15.49 -16.57
CA TYR A 593 9.17 15.48 -17.87
C TYR A 593 10.12 15.16 -19.04
N ASN A 594 11.37 15.64 -18.98
CA ASN A 594 12.39 15.43 -20.00
C ASN A 594 13.11 14.08 -19.90
N PHE A 595 13.02 13.36 -18.77
CA PHE A 595 13.70 12.06 -18.59
C PHE A 595 13.12 10.92 -19.44
N GLY A 596 12.02 11.12 -20.13
CA GLY A 596 11.42 10.08 -21.00
C GLY A 596 10.75 8.92 -20.25
N LEU A 597 10.37 9.13 -18.99
CA LEU A 597 9.63 8.18 -18.18
C LEU A 597 8.26 7.80 -18.79
N SER A 598 7.52 6.95 -18.11
CA SER A 598 6.16 6.55 -18.54
C SER A 598 5.26 7.75 -18.86
N ALA A 599 4.22 7.52 -19.67
CA ALA A 599 3.23 8.53 -20.00
C ALA A 599 2.57 9.14 -18.75
N GLU A 600 2.31 8.31 -17.73
CA GLU A 600 1.76 8.75 -16.45
C GLU A 600 2.71 9.69 -15.69
N SER A 601 4.00 9.34 -15.62
CA SER A 601 5.02 10.20 -14.97
C SER A 601 5.19 11.54 -15.69
N LYS A 602 5.11 11.54 -17.04
CA LYS A 602 5.13 12.78 -17.83
C LYS A 602 3.91 13.63 -17.53
N THR A 603 2.73 13.01 -17.45
CA THR A 603 1.48 13.69 -17.12
C THR A 603 1.54 14.31 -15.72
N ALA A 604 1.94 13.51 -14.72
CA ALA A 604 2.10 13.99 -13.35
C ALA A 604 3.09 15.17 -13.27
N SER A 605 4.20 15.07 -13.99
CA SER A 605 5.22 16.13 -14.03
C SER A 605 4.74 17.40 -14.74
N ALA A 606 3.98 17.26 -15.83
CA ALA A 606 3.43 18.41 -16.55
C ALA A 606 2.41 19.17 -15.68
N ILE A 607 1.54 18.43 -14.99
CA ILE A 607 0.54 19.00 -14.07
C ILE A 607 1.21 19.59 -12.84
N GLY A 608 2.19 18.89 -12.25
CA GLY A 608 2.95 19.38 -11.09
C GLY A 608 3.67 20.69 -11.38
N ALA A 609 4.38 20.78 -12.53
CA ALA A 609 5.03 22.02 -12.98
C ALA A 609 4.03 23.17 -13.14
N ALA A 610 2.87 22.90 -13.75
CA ALA A 610 1.83 23.90 -13.94
C ALA A 610 1.22 24.35 -12.60
N ARG A 611 1.00 23.43 -11.66
CA ARG A 611 0.48 23.74 -10.32
C ARG A 611 1.45 24.65 -9.56
N CYS A 612 2.75 24.35 -9.61
CA CYS A 612 3.76 25.22 -9.00
C CYS A 612 3.75 26.65 -9.61
N LEU A 613 3.59 26.76 -10.93
CA LEU A 613 3.47 28.06 -11.59
C LEU A 613 2.17 28.78 -11.23
N TYR A 614 1.08 28.06 -11.03
CA TYR A 614 -0.19 28.61 -10.58
C TYR A 614 -0.08 29.16 -9.14
N GLU A 615 0.51 28.39 -8.22
CA GLU A 615 0.72 28.82 -6.83
C GLU A 615 1.67 30.03 -6.70
N THR A 616 2.64 30.16 -7.60
CA THR A 616 3.51 31.34 -7.67
C THR A 616 2.84 32.53 -8.39
N LYS A 617 1.54 32.40 -8.74
CA LYS A 617 0.73 33.38 -9.47
C LYS A 617 1.25 33.68 -10.89
N GLU A 618 2.06 32.81 -11.44
CA GLU A 618 2.54 32.92 -12.84
C GLU A 618 1.54 32.25 -13.81
N TYR A 619 0.27 32.66 -13.73
CA TYR A 619 -0.87 32.03 -14.43
C TYR A 619 -0.67 31.93 -15.95
N GLU A 620 -0.05 32.96 -16.58
CA GLU A 620 0.21 32.94 -18.02
C GLU A 620 1.19 31.84 -18.43
N LYS A 621 2.23 31.62 -17.60
CA LYS A 621 3.21 30.55 -17.85
C LYS A 621 2.57 29.18 -17.62
N ALA A 622 1.74 29.03 -16.58
CA ALA A 622 1.00 27.82 -16.30
C ALA A 622 0.07 27.46 -17.46
N ALA A 623 -0.74 28.40 -17.93
CA ALA A 623 -1.64 28.20 -19.07
C ALA A 623 -0.88 27.83 -20.37
N LYS A 624 0.20 28.52 -20.70
CA LYS A 624 1.03 28.22 -21.89
C LYS A 624 1.68 26.82 -21.81
N TRP A 625 2.14 26.42 -20.59
CA TRP A 625 2.72 25.11 -20.37
C TRP A 625 1.70 23.99 -20.57
N LEU A 626 0.51 24.14 -19.97
CA LEU A 626 -0.57 23.16 -20.09
C LEU A 626 -1.10 23.06 -21.52
N THR A 627 -1.29 24.18 -22.22
CA THR A 627 -1.74 24.18 -23.62
C THR A 627 -0.78 23.39 -24.50
N ARG A 628 0.55 23.62 -24.36
CA ARG A 628 1.55 22.86 -25.11
C ARG A 628 1.54 21.38 -24.78
N TYR A 629 1.39 21.04 -23.50
CA TYR A 629 1.30 19.66 -23.07
C TYR A 629 0.07 18.98 -23.67
N LEU A 630 -1.10 19.59 -23.53
CA LEU A 630 -2.37 19.08 -24.05
C LEU A 630 -2.35 18.91 -25.58
N ASP A 631 -1.72 19.81 -26.33
CA ASP A 631 -1.55 19.69 -27.78
C ASP A 631 -0.76 18.43 -28.18
N ILE A 632 0.17 17.99 -27.33
CA ILE A 632 0.98 16.79 -27.58
C ILE A 632 0.18 15.51 -27.27
N VAL A 633 -0.63 15.51 -26.21
CA VAL A 633 -1.24 14.28 -25.67
C VAL A 633 -2.74 14.13 -25.98
N LYS A 634 -3.38 15.10 -26.61
CA LYS A 634 -4.83 15.11 -26.87
C LYS A 634 -5.39 13.89 -27.59
N ASP A 635 -4.56 13.18 -28.35
CA ASP A 635 -4.97 12.00 -29.13
C ASP A 635 -4.70 10.68 -28.39
N ASP A 636 -4.07 10.73 -27.21
CA ASP A 636 -3.76 9.56 -26.41
C ASP A 636 -4.92 9.23 -25.42
N LYS A 637 -5.72 8.24 -25.79
CA LYS A 637 -6.91 7.82 -25.02
C LYS A 637 -6.58 7.11 -23.70
N ASN A 638 -5.33 6.78 -23.45
CA ASN A 638 -4.93 6.07 -22.23
C ASN A 638 -4.61 7.01 -21.07
N ILE A 639 -4.56 8.33 -21.32
CA ILE A 639 -4.19 9.33 -20.33
C ILE A 639 -5.45 10.08 -19.90
N ASN A 640 -5.73 10.11 -18.59
CA ASN A 640 -6.77 10.97 -18.04
C ASN A 640 -6.27 12.42 -17.96
N LEU A 641 -6.87 13.30 -18.74
CA LEU A 641 -6.47 14.70 -18.88
C LEU A 641 -7.28 15.67 -18.01
N TYR A 642 -8.17 15.17 -17.15
CA TYR A 642 -9.02 15.99 -16.28
C TYR A 642 -8.25 17.07 -15.53
N SER A 643 -7.21 16.68 -14.78
CA SER A 643 -6.44 17.59 -13.93
C SER A 643 -5.71 18.67 -14.75
N ALA A 644 -5.25 18.34 -15.95
CA ALA A 644 -4.58 19.29 -16.85
C ALA A 644 -5.56 20.34 -17.39
N TYR A 645 -6.72 19.91 -17.89
CA TYR A 645 -7.77 20.81 -18.36
C TYR A 645 -8.37 21.65 -17.23
N PHE A 646 -8.58 21.05 -16.06
CA PHE A 646 -9.11 21.76 -14.90
C PHE A 646 -8.17 22.87 -14.42
N LEU A 647 -6.87 22.59 -14.30
CA LEU A 647 -5.86 23.58 -13.92
C LEU A 647 -5.66 24.66 -15.01
N LEU A 648 -5.82 24.28 -16.29
CA LEU A 648 -5.84 25.26 -17.40
C LEU A 648 -7.03 26.20 -17.26
N GLY A 649 -8.21 25.68 -16.96
CA GLY A 649 -9.41 26.46 -16.69
C GLY A 649 -9.23 27.43 -15.51
N GLN A 650 -8.65 26.95 -14.38
CA GLN A 650 -8.31 27.80 -13.26
C GLN A 650 -7.32 28.91 -13.61
N SER A 651 -6.28 28.58 -14.39
CA SER A 651 -5.26 29.55 -14.80
C SER A 651 -5.85 30.63 -15.70
N ASN A 652 -6.68 30.24 -16.68
CA ASN A 652 -7.36 31.20 -17.59
C ASN A 652 -8.38 32.08 -16.85
N LEU A 653 -9.10 31.49 -15.86
CA LEU A 653 -10.00 32.25 -15.00
C LEU A 653 -9.24 33.33 -14.22
N ALA A 654 -8.09 32.97 -13.62
CA ALA A 654 -7.24 33.92 -12.90
C ALA A 654 -6.65 35.03 -13.80
N LEU A 655 -6.51 34.78 -15.09
CA LEU A 655 -6.09 35.75 -16.11
C LEU A 655 -7.23 36.63 -16.68
N GLY A 656 -8.50 36.35 -16.24
CA GLY A 656 -9.68 37.01 -16.82
C GLY A 656 -10.05 36.54 -18.23
N LYS A 657 -9.47 35.42 -18.69
CA LYS A 657 -9.76 34.81 -20.00
C LYS A 657 -10.92 33.82 -19.85
N TYR A 658 -12.09 34.38 -19.62
CA TYR A 658 -13.25 33.60 -19.17
C TYR A 658 -13.73 32.58 -20.21
N ARG A 659 -13.65 32.90 -21.53
CA ARG A 659 -14.08 32.04 -22.61
C ARG A 659 -13.17 30.82 -22.71
N GLU A 660 -11.87 31.03 -22.74
CA GLU A 660 -10.87 29.95 -22.75
C GLU A 660 -10.92 29.11 -21.46
N ALA A 661 -11.33 29.75 -20.36
CA ALA A 661 -11.55 29.01 -19.10
C ALA A 661 -12.75 28.06 -19.21
N CYS A 662 -13.90 28.55 -19.75
CA CYS A 662 -15.08 27.69 -19.97
C CYS A 662 -14.76 26.53 -20.91
N ASP A 663 -14.12 26.78 -22.04
CA ASP A 663 -13.75 25.76 -23.03
C ASP A 663 -12.87 24.66 -22.36
N ALA A 664 -11.87 25.06 -21.56
CA ALA A 664 -10.99 24.14 -20.86
C ALA A 664 -11.77 23.29 -19.80
N ILE A 665 -12.68 23.92 -19.05
CA ILE A 665 -13.45 23.22 -18.02
C ILE A 665 -14.48 22.25 -18.65
N GLU A 666 -15.06 22.59 -19.80
CA GLU A 666 -15.92 21.66 -20.54
C GLU A 666 -15.15 20.43 -21.03
N TYR A 667 -13.90 20.59 -21.46
CA TYR A 667 -13.02 19.44 -21.75
C TYR A 667 -12.74 18.63 -20.50
N ALA A 668 -12.46 19.26 -19.35
CA ALA A 668 -12.30 18.54 -18.08
C ALA A 668 -13.57 17.74 -17.73
N LEU A 669 -14.76 18.30 -17.93
CA LEU A 669 -16.03 17.59 -17.69
C LEU A 669 -16.24 16.35 -18.57
N ARG A 670 -15.62 16.29 -19.75
CA ARG A 670 -15.65 15.09 -20.62
C ARG A 670 -14.70 14.01 -20.15
N GLU A 671 -13.59 14.39 -19.50
CA GLU A 671 -12.53 13.50 -19.02
C GLU A 671 -12.71 13.06 -17.55
N GLN A 672 -13.74 13.58 -16.86
CA GLN A 672 -13.98 13.28 -15.44
C GLN A 672 -14.27 11.80 -15.22
N SER A 673 -13.66 11.22 -14.16
CA SER A 673 -13.81 9.81 -13.77
C SER A 673 -14.56 9.64 -12.45
N SER A 674 -14.67 10.70 -11.64
CA SER A 674 -15.36 10.66 -10.36
C SER A 674 -16.42 11.76 -10.24
N ARG A 675 -17.38 11.53 -9.34
CA ARG A 675 -18.42 12.52 -9.04
C ARG A 675 -17.85 13.78 -8.40
N GLU A 676 -16.81 13.65 -7.61
CA GLU A 676 -16.13 14.79 -6.99
C GLU A 676 -15.54 15.70 -8.06
N GLN A 677 -14.82 15.14 -9.01
CA GLN A 677 -14.28 15.87 -10.16
C GLN A 677 -15.37 16.58 -10.94
N TYR A 678 -16.52 15.91 -11.16
CA TYR A 678 -17.66 16.52 -11.83
C TYR A 678 -18.17 17.75 -11.08
N VAL A 679 -18.39 17.64 -9.76
CA VAL A 679 -18.90 18.74 -8.93
C VAL A 679 -17.92 19.91 -8.88
N GLU A 680 -16.61 19.64 -8.79
CA GLU A 680 -15.57 20.66 -8.79
C GLU A 680 -15.52 21.41 -10.12
N ALA A 681 -15.54 20.67 -11.24
CA ALA A 681 -15.52 21.26 -12.57
C ALA A 681 -16.79 22.11 -12.83
N VAL A 682 -17.96 21.61 -12.46
CA VAL A 682 -19.21 22.38 -12.56
C VAL A 682 -19.15 23.64 -11.70
N ALA A 683 -18.64 23.56 -10.47
CA ALA A 683 -18.49 24.74 -9.60
C ALA A 683 -17.58 25.80 -10.23
N LEU A 684 -16.50 25.37 -10.88
CA LEU A 684 -15.58 26.25 -11.57
C LEU A 684 -16.23 26.87 -12.83
N LEU A 685 -16.99 26.07 -13.59
CA LEU A 685 -17.71 26.54 -14.80
C LEU A 685 -18.77 27.59 -14.42
N VAL A 686 -19.56 27.31 -13.39
CA VAL A 686 -20.53 28.28 -12.85
C VAL A 686 -19.83 29.58 -12.47
N LYS A 687 -18.68 29.49 -11.81
CA LYS A 687 -17.89 30.69 -11.46
C LYS A 687 -17.42 31.44 -12.70
N CYS A 688 -16.99 30.76 -13.77
CA CYS A 688 -16.62 31.41 -15.03
C CYS A 688 -17.81 32.12 -15.70
N HIS A 689 -18.99 31.51 -15.71
CA HIS A 689 -20.20 32.12 -16.22
C HIS A 689 -20.62 33.36 -15.41
N ILE A 690 -20.48 33.33 -14.08
CA ILE A 690 -20.74 34.48 -13.21
C ILE A 690 -19.81 35.63 -13.55
N GLU A 691 -18.50 35.37 -13.74
CA GLU A 691 -17.53 36.42 -14.08
C GLU A 691 -17.70 36.96 -15.54
N GLN A 692 -18.37 36.20 -16.41
CA GLN A 692 -18.79 36.65 -17.74
C GLN A 692 -20.12 37.40 -17.75
N GLU A 693 -20.79 37.54 -16.61
CA GLU A 693 -22.15 38.04 -16.48
C GLU A 693 -23.22 37.19 -17.18
N ASN A 694 -22.90 35.96 -17.56
CA ASN A 694 -23.80 34.98 -18.16
C ASN A 694 -24.60 34.25 -17.05
N ILE A 695 -25.51 34.96 -16.42
CA ILE A 695 -26.16 34.50 -15.17
C ILE A 695 -27.14 33.36 -15.42
N VAL A 696 -27.78 33.31 -16.61
CA VAL A 696 -28.73 32.24 -16.96
C VAL A 696 -27.99 30.93 -17.15
N GLU A 697 -26.92 30.92 -17.90
CA GLU A 697 -26.06 29.75 -18.15
C GLU A 697 -25.42 29.26 -16.83
N ALA A 698 -25.04 30.19 -15.93
CA ALA A 698 -24.54 29.84 -14.59
C ALA A 698 -25.58 29.09 -13.79
N LEU A 699 -26.86 29.52 -13.83
CA LEU A 699 -27.95 28.87 -13.12
C LEU A 699 -28.30 27.50 -13.72
N ASP A 700 -28.40 27.39 -15.04
CA ASP A 700 -28.68 26.13 -15.74
C ASP A 700 -27.58 25.11 -15.48
N THR A 701 -26.32 25.53 -15.52
CA THR A 701 -25.17 24.68 -15.20
C THR A 701 -25.23 24.18 -13.74
N LEU A 702 -25.55 25.03 -12.80
CA LEU A 702 -25.67 24.68 -11.39
C LEU A 702 -26.83 23.71 -11.14
N GLU A 703 -27.98 23.89 -11.81
CA GLU A 703 -29.16 23.02 -11.67
C GLU A 703 -28.96 21.64 -12.31
N SER A 704 -28.00 21.48 -13.22
CA SER A 704 -27.61 20.19 -13.76
C SER A 704 -27.05 19.24 -12.71
N VAL A 705 -26.56 19.77 -11.57
CA VAL A 705 -25.99 18.96 -10.50
C VAL A 705 -27.09 18.39 -9.61
N ARG A 706 -27.22 17.07 -9.63
CA ARG A 706 -28.13 16.38 -8.72
C ARG A 706 -27.60 16.48 -7.28
N THR A 707 -28.35 17.09 -6.40
CA THR A 707 -27.99 17.31 -4.98
C THR A 707 -28.01 16.05 -4.12
N VAL A 708 -28.58 14.95 -4.63
CA VAL A 708 -28.63 13.67 -3.91
C VAL A 708 -27.23 13.03 -3.93
N ALA A 709 -26.64 12.84 -2.75
CA ALA A 709 -25.32 12.24 -2.49
C ALA A 709 -24.10 13.17 -2.70
N LEU A 710 -24.25 14.48 -2.44
CA LEU A 710 -23.13 15.40 -2.24
C LEU A 710 -22.63 15.30 -0.79
N SER A 711 -21.32 15.50 -0.57
CA SER A 711 -20.80 15.77 0.75
C SER A 711 -21.35 17.09 1.30
N GLU A 712 -21.29 17.30 2.62
CA GLU A 712 -21.76 18.56 3.23
C GLU A 712 -21.02 19.76 2.65
N GLU A 713 -19.70 19.69 2.49
CA GLU A 713 -18.88 20.71 1.90
C GLU A 713 -19.28 21.02 0.44
N GLN A 714 -19.48 19.99 -0.38
CA GLN A 714 -19.90 20.13 -1.77
C GLN A 714 -21.30 20.78 -1.86
N SER A 715 -22.21 20.35 -0.99
CA SER A 715 -23.57 20.89 -0.94
C SER A 715 -23.56 22.38 -0.58
N ILE A 716 -22.75 22.78 0.41
CA ILE A 716 -22.59 24.17 0.82
C ILE A 716 -21.93 25.00 -0.28
N LYS A 717 -20.90 24.47 -0.97
CA LYS A 717 -20.25 25.14 -2.11
C LYS A 717 -21.25 25.45 -3.22
N MET A 718 -22.15 24.52 -3.56
CA MET A 718 -23.22 24.74 -4.55
C MET A 718 -24.25 25.76 -4.06
N LEU A 719 -24.61 25.71 -2.78
CA LEU A 719 -25.51 26.64 -2.12
C LEU A 719 -24.99 28.10 -2.20
N LEU A 720 -23.70 28.31 -1.89
CA LEU A 720 -23.06 29.62 -1.93
C LEU A 720 -23.05 30.20 -3.36
N LEU A 721 -22.76 29.34 -4.36
CA LEU A 721 -22.84 29.75 -5.76
C LEU A 721 -24.27 30.13 -6.17
N LYS A 722 -25.27 29.34 -5.73
CA LYS A 722 -26.68 29.62 -6.02
C LYS A 722 -27.15 30.91 -5.35
N SER A 723 -26.76 31.15 -4.12
CA SER A 723 -27.04 32.39 -3.40
C SER A 723 -26.44 33.60 -4.12
N ARG A 724 -25.17 33.50 -4.56
CA ARG A 724 -24.50 34.58 -5.32
C ARG A 724 -25.22 34.89 -6.64
N ILE A 725 -25.65 33.86 -7.38
CA ILE A 725 -26.45 34.02 -8.60
C ILE A 725 -27.77 34.74 -8.30
N PHE A 726 -28.51 34.31 -7.26
CA PHE A 726 -29.77 34.98 -6.88
C PHE A 726 -29.57 36.45 -6.45
N ARG A 727 -28.47 36.75 -5.74
CA ARG A 727 -28.12 38.14 -5.37
C ARG A 727 -27.84 38.97 -6.63
N MET A 728 -27.14 38.44 -7.63
CA MET A 728 -26.87 39.13 -8.90
C MET A 728 -28.15 39.35 -9.73
N LEU A 729 -29.12 38.43 -9.66
CA LEU A 729 -30.45 38.55 -10.30
C LEU A 729 -31.39 39.51 -9.53
N GLY A 730 -30.95 40.04 -8.40
CA GLY A 730 -31.80 40.88 -7.55
C GLY A 730 -32.81 40.13 -6.68
N LEU A 731 -32.76 38.79 -6.68
CA LEU A 731 -33.63 37.91 -5.89
C LEU A 731 -33.05 37.69 -4.47
N VAL A 732 -32.69 38.80 -3.81
CA VAL A 732 -31.95 38.79 -2.53
C VAL A 732 -32.72 38.12 -1.41
N ASP A 733 -34.03 38.31 -1.35
CA ASP A 733 -34.89 37.69 -0.31
C ASP A 733 -34.88 36.15 -0.43
N THR A 734 -34.88 35.64 -1.66
CA THR A 734 -34.81 34.20 -1.93
C THR A 734 -33.45 33.62 -1.47
N ALA A 735 -32.35 34.34 -1.73
CA ALA A 735 -31.02 33.97 -1.28
C ALA A 735 -30.95 33.90 0.26
N ILE A 736 -31.50 34.91 0.93
CA ILE A 736 -31.54 35.00 2.42
C ILE A 736 -32.29 33.81 3.02
N VAL A 737 -33.49 33.48 2.48
CA VAL A 737 -34.25 32.33 2.97
C VAL A 737 -33.48 31.05 2.82
N LEU A 738 -32.89 30.86 1.66
CA LEU A 738 -32.14 29.63 1.31
C LEU A 738 -30.89 29.42 2.16
N LEU A 739 -30.17 30.50 2.49
CA LEU A 739 -28.99 30.45 3.36
C LEU A 739 -29.37 30.24 4.82
N ARG A 740 -30.41 30.93 5.32
CA ARG A 740 -30.87 30.82 6.72
C ARG A 740 -31.35 29.41 7.03
N ASP A 741 -32.20 28.84 6.17
CA ASP A 741 -32.72 27.48 6.35
C ASP A 741 -31.62 26.45 6.44
N ARG A 742 -30.46 26.69 5.81
CA ARG A 742 -29.33 25.76 5.83
C ARG A 742 -28.35 25.99 6.99
N ALA A 743 -28.12 27.24 7.37
CA ALA A 743 -27.17 27.61 8.42
C ALA A 743 -27.42 26.88 9.76
N GLU A 744 -28.71 26.62 10.08
CA GLU A 744 -29.12 25.95 11.33
C GLU A 744 -28.69 24.46 11.42
N TYR A 745 -28.27 23.85 10.30
CA TYR A 745 -27.98 22.39 10.19
C TYR A 745 -26.53 22.08 9.85
N ILE A 746 -25.61 23.05 9.90
CA ILE A 746 -24.19 22.83 9.58
C ILE A 746 -23.44 22.43 10.84
N SER A 747 -22.70 21.34 10.78
CA SER A 747 -21.90 20.84 11.91
C SER A 747 -20.49 21.42 11.95
N ASP A 748 -19.96 21.84 10.80
CA ASP A 748 -18.61 22.40 10.69
C ASP A 748 -18.64 23.92 10.81
N SER A 749 -17.98 24.46 11.84
CA SER A 749 -17.92 25.89 12.12
C SER A 749 -17.29 26.74 11.02
N GLN A 750 -16.36 26.18 10.24
CA GLN A 750 -15.73 26.86 9.11
C GLN A 750 -16.68 26.98 7.92
N LEU A 751 -17.49 25.94 7.68
CA LEU A 751 -18.51 25.95 6.64
C LEU A 751 -19.67 26.85 7.03
N GLU A 752 -20.09 26.84 8.30
CA GLU A 752 -21.08 27.75 8.87
C GLU A 752 -20.67 29.22 8.67
N ALA A 753 -19.42 29.55 8.99
CA ALA A 753 -18.88 30.89 8.80
C ALA A 753 -18.96 31.37 7.36
N LYS A 754 -18.70 30.48 6.38
CA LYS A 754 -18.82 30.82 4.94
C LYS A 754 -20.28 31.13 4.56
N VAL A 755 -21.22 30.35 5.06
CA VAL A 755 -22.67 30.57 4.80
C VAL A 755 -23.16 31.85 5.45
N LEU A 756 -22.80 32.10 6.69
CA LEU A 756 -23.13 33.35 7.38
C LEU A 756 -22.52 34.59 6.72
N PHE A 757 -21.31 34.44 6.15
CA PHE A 757 -20.67 35.53 5.42
C PHE A 757 -21.45 35.89 4.17
N GLU A 758 -21.85 34.90 3.34
CA GLU A 758 -22.69 35.16 2.15
C GLU A 758 -24.05 35.66 2.55
N LEU A 759 -24.61 35.28 3.72
CA LEU A 759 -25.84 35.79 4.26
C LEU A 759 -25.68 37.28 4.63
N ALA A 760 -24.56 37.69 5.24
CA ALA A 760 -24.21 39.06 5.51
C ALA A 760 -24.14 39.90 4.25
N GLU A 761 -23.48 39.36 3.18
CA GLU A 761 -23.43 39.97 1.84
C GLU A 761 -24.84 40.19 1.23
N CYS A 762 -25.75 39.20 1.42
CA CYS A 762 -27.15 39.35 1.02
C CYS A 762 -27.87 40.45 1.80
N TYR A 763 -27.66 40.58 3.12
CA TYR A 763 -28.23 41.66 3.94
C TYR A 763 -27.68 43.02 3.52
N ILE A 764 -26.39 43.12 3.16
CA ILE A 764 -25.81 44.36 2.64
C ILE A 764 -26.49 44.74 1.32
N ALA A 765 -26.67 43.78 0.42
CA ALA A 765 -27.34 44.01 -0.86
C ALA A 765 -28.83 44.40 -0.71
N GLN A 766 -29.49 43.88 0.31
CA GLN A 766 -30.88 44.26 0.68
C GLN A 766 -30.96 45.66 1.35
N GLY A 767 -29.82 46.22 1.80
CA GLY A 767 -29.76 47.43 2.58
C GLY A 767 -30.04 47.27 4.07
N ASN A 768 -30.17 46.05 4.55
CA ASN A 768 -30.39 45.72 5.97
C ASN A 768 -29.06 45.64 6.73
N LEU A 769 -28.42 46.79 6.89
CA LEU A 769 -27.08 46.90 7.49
C LEU A 769 -26.99 46.43 8.94
N GLU A 770 -28.08 46.52 9.72
CA GLU A 770 -28.10 46.01 11.10
C GLU A 770 -28.03 44.50 11.17
N SER A 771 -28.79 43.77 10.31
CA SER A 771 -28.71 42.33 10.22
C SER A 771 -27.35 41.89 9.71
N ALA A 772 -26.78 42.59 8.70
CA ALA A 772 -25.43 42.32 8.20
C ALA A 772 -24.39 42.46 9.33
N ARG A 773 -24.43 43.54 10.09
CA ARG A 773 -23.52 43.76 11.23
C ARG A 773 -23.61 42.61 12.27
N ASN A 774 -24.84 42.18 12.61
CA ASN A 774 -25.05 41.12 13.56
C ASN A 774 -24.44 39.82 13.07
N ALA A 775 -24.70 39.42 11.83
CA ALA A 775 -24.12 38.23 11.20
C ALA A 775 -22.59 38.30 11.17
N LEU A 776 -22.00 39.43 10.74
CA LEU A 776 -20.53 39.56 10.69
C LEU A 776 -19.89 39.50 12.09
N THR A 777 -20.58 40.04 13.13
CA THR A 777 -20.10 39.93 14.51
C THR A 777 -20.15 38.50 15.03
N GLU A 778 -21.20 37.73 14.67
CA GLU A 778 -21.36 36.33 15.02
C GLU A 778 -20.26 35.51 14.41
N ILE A 779 -19.95 35.69 13.13
CA ILE A 779 -18.88 34.98 12.43
C ILE A 779 -17.52 35.19 13.12
N LEU A 780 -17.21 36.45 13.52
CA LEU A 780 -15.93 36.73 14.18
C LEU A 780 -15.79 36.08 15.56
N SER A 781 -16.89 35.61 16.17
CA SER A 781 -16.84 34.80 17.40
C SER A 781 -16.57 33.31 17.15
N ILE A 782 -16.75 32.82 15.91
CA ILE A 782 -16.66 31.43 15.51
C ILE A 782 -15.32 31.14 14.78
N VAL A 783 -14.85 32.11 13.99
CA VAL A 783 -13.70 31.93 13.11
C VAL A 783 -12.37 32.14 13.84
N GLU A 784 -11.41 31.23 13.61
CA GLU A 784 -10.04 31.39 14.11
C GLU A 784 -9.32 32.59 13.46
N PRO A 785 -8.38 33.24 14.19
CA PRO A 785 -7.59 34.35 13.65
C PRO A 785 -6.85 33.93 12.35
N GLY A 786 -7.09 34.67 11.28
CA GLY A 786 -6.49 34.36 9.97
C GLY A 786 -6.99 35.28 8.85
N PRO A 787 -6.60 34.99 7.58
CA PRO A 787 -6.97 35.85 6.44
C PRO A 787 -8.48 36.00 6.24
N LEU A 788 -9.28 35.00 6.56
CA LEU A 788 -10.75 35.05 6.50
C LEU A 788 -11.31 35.97 7.57
N ALA A 789 -10.85 35.84 8.83
CA ALA A 789 -11.25 36.73 9.92
C ALA A 789 -10.92 38.20 9.64
N GLN A 790 -9.75 38.46 9.03
CA GLN A 790 -9.38 39.81 8.59
C GLN A 790 -10.34 40.39 7.53
N GLN A 791 -10.75 39.54 6.54
CA GLN A 791 -11.69 39.96 5.51
C GLN A 791 -13.06 40.31 6.14
N ILE A 792 -13.57 39.44 7.01
CA ILE A 792 -14.85 39.63 7.71
C ILE A 792 -14.82 40.90 8.59
N ALA A 793 -13.72 41.11 9.30
CA ALA A 793 -13.56 42.30 10.13
C ALA A 793 -13.49 43.60 9.29
N MET A 794 -12.91 43.56 8.10
CA MET A 794 -12.92 44.67 7.16
C MET A 794 -14.34 45.01 6.68
N GLU A 795 -15.15 44.00 6.33
CA GLU A 795 -16.55 44.17 5.94
C GLU A 795 -17.38 44.69 7.11
N LEU A 796 -17.15 44.17 8.35
CA LEU A 796 -17.82 44.68 9.57
C LEU A 796 -17.49 46.16 9.81
N ALA A 797 -16.22 46.56 9.62
CA ALA A 797 -15.83 47.97 9.78
C ALA A 797 -16.53 48.87 8.75
N ASP A 798 -16.67 48.42 7.49
CA ASP A 798 -17.39 49.17 6.46
C ASP A 798 -18.90 49.31 6.75
N VAL A 799 -19.53 48.17 7.17
CA VAL A 799 -20.94 48.17 7.58
C VAL A 799 -21.18 49.09 8.80
N CYS A 800 -20.32 49.05 9.81
CA CYS A 800 -20.39 49.93 10.98
C CYS A 800 -20.19 51.39 10.60
N LEU A 801 -19.32 51.68 9.64
CA LEU A 801 -19.12 53.03 9.11
C LEU A 801 -20.38 53.55 8.42
N LYS A 802 -21.05 52.72 7.59
CA LYS A 802 -22.31 53.05 6.90
C LYS A 802 -23.47 53.24 7.89
N LEU A 803 -23.44 52.57 9.04
CA LEU A 803 -24.40 52.71 10.14
C LEU A 803 -24.10 53.91 11.07
N GLU A 804 -23.10 54.74 10.74
CA GLU A 804 -22.63 55.89 11.56
C GLU A 804 -22.17 55.45 12.99
N ARG A 805 -21.74 54.21 13.16
CA ARG A 805 -21.24 53.65 14.45
C ARG A 805 -19.71 53.80 14.53
N GLY A 806 -19.22 55.05 14.52
CA GLY A 806 -17.79 55.35 14.47
C GLY A 806 -16.93 54.69 15.55
N GLU A 807 -17.45 54.52 16.79
CA GLU A 807 -16.70 53.84 17.87
C GLU A 807 -16.44 52.40 17.58
N GLN A 808 -17.41 51.65 17.04
CA GLN A 808 -17.25 50.25 16.66
C GLN A 808 -16.30 50.12 15.49
N THR A 809 -16.41 50.96 14.46
CA THR A 809 -15.50 51.03 13.35
C THR A 809 -14.06 51.23 13.80
N ILE A 810 -13.83 52.21 14.73
CA ILE A 810 -12.50 52.48 15.28
C ILE A 810 -11.94 51.25 15.99
N SER A 811 -12.74 50.60 16.84
CA SER A 811 -12.33 49.42 17.59
C SER A 811 -11.90 48.30 16.64
N VAL A 812 -12.71 47.98 15.62
CA VAL A 812 -12.40 46.92 14.64
C VAL A 812 -11.17 47.25 13.78
N CYS A 813 -11.06 48.52 13.35
CA CYS A 813 -9.90 48.95 12.55
C CYS A 813 -8.58 48.87 13.34
N LEU A 814 -8.60 49.19 14.64
CA LEU A 814 -7.42 49.11 15.51
C LEU A 814 -6.99 47.65 15.71
N GLN A 815 -7.93 46.74 15.96
CA GLN A 815 -7.66 45.33 16.06
C GLN A 815 -7.06 44.76 14.74
N LEU A 816 -7.57 45.17 13.59
CA LEU A 816 -7.01 44.81 12.28
C LEU A 816 -5.59 45.32 12.08
N LEU A 817 -5.27 46.56 12.55
CA LEU A 817 -3.92 47.10 12.43
C LEU A 817 -2.92 46.46 13.37
N GLU A 818 -3.37 45.84 14.46
CA GLU A 818 -2.54 45.03 15.36
C GLU A 818 -2.21 43.64 14.78
N SER A 819 -2.99 43.15 13.81
CA SER A 819 -2.74 41.90 13.11
C SER A 819 -1.78 42.06 11.93
N ASP A 820 -1.16 40.98 11.48
CA ASP A 820 -0.27 40.99 10.32
C ASP A 820 -1.07 41.10 8.99
N VAL A 821 -1.34 42.33 8.58
CA VAL A 821 -2.13 42.63 7.39
C VAL A 821 -1.24 43.15 6.27
N PRO A 822 -1.43 42.68 5.00
CA PRO A 822 -0.71 43.20 3.83
C PRO A 822 -0.83 44.70 3.67
N GLU A 823 0.25 45.37 3.23
CA GLU A 823 0.35 46.83 3.15
C GLU A 823 -0.78 47.49 2.34
N GLN A 824 -1.24 46.81 1.26
CA GLN A 824 -2.38 47.32 0.48
C GLN A 824 -3.70 47.37 1.28
N LYS A 825 -3.96 46.35 2.07
CA LYS A 825 -5.16 46.31 2.98
C LYS A 825 -4.99 47.29 4.12
N LYS A 826 -3.78 47.47 4.64
CA LYS A 826 -3.48 48.46 5.71
C LYS A 826 -3.87 49.86 5.32
N GLN A 827 -3.58 50.28 4.08
CA GLN A 827 -4.00 51.58 3.56
C GLN A 827 -5.55 51.74 3.51
N GLN A 828 -6.26 50.63 3.17
CA GLN A 828 -7.73 50.65 3.15
C GLN A 828 -8.29 50.78 4.57
N ILE A 829 -7.73 50.05 5.55
CA ILE A 829 -8.11 50.11 6.97
C ILE A 829 -7.87 51.55 7.52
N LEU A 830 -6.74 52.15 7.20
CA LEU A 830 -6.44 53.54 7.62
C LEU A 830 -7.42 54.55 7.02
N LYS A 831 -7.89 54.36 5.79
CA LYS A 831 -8.94 55.20 5.20
C LYS A 831 -10.28 55.06 5.95
N MET A 832 -10.67 53.81 6.32
CA MET A 832 -11.89 53.56 7.09
C MET A 832 -11.77 54.14 8.49
N LEU A 833 -10.62 54.00 9.13
CA LEU A 833 -10.32 54.57 10.43
C LEU A 833 -10.42 56.12 10.42
N ALA A 834 -9.85 56.73 9.38
CA ALA A 834 -9.95 58.19 9.19
C ALA A 834 -11.40 58.68 9.00
N ALA A 835 -12.19 57.90 8.20
CA ALA A 835 -13.60 58.20 7.99
C ALA A 835 -14.40 58.13 9.32
N ALA A 836 -14.12 57.11 10.13
CA ALA A 836 -14.74 56.94 11.44
C ALA A 836 -14.38 58.08 12.43
N TYR A 837 -13.14 58.52 12.49
CA TYR A 837 -12.74 59.68 13.28
C TYR A 837 -13.36 61.00 12.76
N ASN A 838 -13.54 61.15 11.44
CA ASN A 838 -14.27 62.29 10.87
C ASN A 838 -15.74 62.31 11.33
N GLN A 839 -16.43 61.18 11.36
CA GLN A 839 -17.80 61.07 11.90
C GLN A 839 -17.85 61.50 13.35
N GLN A 840 -16.82 61.21 14.14
CA GLN A 840 -16.70 61.63 15.52
C GLN A 840 -16.21 63.08 15.70
N LYS A 841 -15.96 63.81 14.59
CA LYS A 841 -15.41 65.15 14.58
C LYS A 841 -13.99 65.25 15.19
N ASN A 842 -13.26 64.16 15.22
CA ASN A 842 -11.86 64.10 15.67
C ASN A 842 -10.91 64.23 14.47
N TYR A 843 -10.77 65.47 13.98
CA TYR A 843 -10.01 65.73 12.74
C TYR A 843 -8.51 65.51 12.87
N ASP A 844 -7.96 65.65 14.07
CA ASP A 844 -6.53 65.42 14.32
C ASP A 844 -6.16 63.95 14.08
N LYS A 845 -6.91 63.03 14.69
CA LYS A 845 -6.72 61.60 14.51
C LYS A 845 -7.05 61.13 13.08
N ALA A 846 -8.05 61.73 12.45
CA ALA A 846 -8.38 61.45 11.06
C ALA A 846 -7.21 61.82 10.13
N THR A 847 -6.56 62.96 10.36
CA THR A 847 -5.38 63.38 9.59
C THR A 847 -4.16 62.47 9.79
N LEU A 848 -3.94 62.02 11.04
CA LEU A 848 -2.87 61.06 11.35
C LEU A 848 -3.10 59.72 10.64
N ALA A 849 -4.32 59.21 10.60
CA ALA A 849 -4.65 57.99 9.88
C ALA A 849 -4.47 58.16 8.37
N LEU A 850 -4.87 59.27 7.76
CA LEU A 850 -4.69 59.50 6.32
C LEU A 850 -3.23 59.75 5.92
N SER A 851 -2.41 60.32 6.81
CA SER A 851 -0.97 60.55 6.53
C SER A 851 -0.13 59.29 6.62
N GLY A 852 -0.68 58.16 7.04
CA GLY A 852 0.07 56.91 7.27
C GLY A 852 1.01 56.95 8.49
N GLN A 853 0.89 58.04 9.34
CA GLN A 853 1.69 58.20 10.54
C GLN A 853 1.03 57.59 11.78
N TRP A 854 0.03 56.73 11.58
CA TRP A 854 -0.64 55.98 12.66
C TRP A 854 0.32 54.91 13.20
N LYS A 855 0.75 55.04 14.43
CA LYS A 855 1.59 54.10 15.16
C LYS A 855 0.77 53.21 16.06
#